data_8068e920b95c8e9248409730d68db6d0
#
_entry.id   8068e920b95c8e9248409730d68db6d0
#
_cell.length_a   1.000
_cell.length_b   1.000
_cell.length_c   1.000
_cell.angle_alpha   90.00
_cell.angle_beta   90.00
_cell.angle_gamma   90.00
#
_symmetry.space_group_name_H-M   'P 1'
#
loop_
_entity.id
_entity.type
_entity.pdbx_description
1 polymer ?
#
loop_
_entity_poly.entity_id
_entity_poly.type
_entity_poly.pdbx_seq_one_letter_code
_entity_poly.pdbx_strand_id
1 'polypeptide(L)'
;MERSRATYTLVFFAGLFLACLAFIQPGGVYAESNSHIFSQGAATVQLSDGKTVEVTNNKNGEIRITGDSGTLYESTIPDADIASVQETKMDNASYLIVEYRTHGTAQALQFDILHVTSEKLERIYQSDLYEGARLTVDEEGAQLEVSYPKIEQDVPLAEPKEVYIEAFTVDQQQVMIEDKRTEPTASAAQARMFRASAAGYSNPSYDTISRKLTAAAVKYDVPAEIVKSIAFRESGWKQYWTGTTPSYQASCSIADGSNVVIGYDCIGIGIMQVSDYNRNDTEEIERLMHDIDYNIDRGMRILKDKWNEANSKAESSLAYNLIPKVNDGNPDKLENWYFAILAYNGRLERNDPIANPQTAYQELVYKEMENQSLITTTPFPTHLLTPGRISGKLGSYFSFKTNQISTPGPLHESTQNYGNGSTVYVTADKLTLRNSPNGSSVGSLPRGEKLTITGGYTANNSNVNHYVWYPVRTSSGKTGYVASGYLSKAPVVVHNLEGSRRNATSASISNYGWHLESPEAVVLGRSDLPIDAFTGSVLAAQMDSPLLLTDQNKLEQVTVTEIDRLNPSIIYIVGAEPAISKNVENDLRKKFPNSTIERVAGSTRYVTAVKVAEEVAAVTSKPSEIFLAVGDETSPDALTIGPHAGIEGIPILLTRTGELHDEVKNYIKRNSIKKVTIIGSETVVSKRVADAVKQLGASVERVYGADRYSTNAAVITKYYGTNPDQVFFANGQTTVDSLSGAPLAAKYDAPIVLTRPDAVTKPTRAFLNKITDQPEIFYLGSDAAITDRTRKELEGILQ
;
A
#
# COMPACT_ATOMS: atom_id res chain seq x y z
N MET A 1 -31.49 33.39 60.22
CA MET A 1 -32.58 34.26 59.68
C MET A 1 -33.05 33.52 58.44
N GLU A 2 -34.01 32.78 58.67
CA GLU A 2 -35.45 32.92 58.36
C GLU A 2 -35.67 32.76 56.85
N ARG A 3 -36.19 31.61 56.47
CA ARG A 3 -37.59 31.23 56.19
C ARG A 3 -38.04 31.84 54.80
N SER A 4 -38.59 31.15 53.89
CA SER A 4 -39.84 30.36 54.02
C SER A 4 -40.10 29.39 52.86
N ARG A 5 -40.73 28.28 53.23
CA ARG A 5 -41.42 27.30 52.37
C ARG A 5 -42.66 27.88 51.73
N ALA A 6 -43.00 27.37 50.53
CA ALA A 6 -44.40 27.23 50.13
C ALA A 6 -44.61 26.00 49.28
N THR A 7 -45.30 25.06 49.84
CA THR A 7 -45.91 23.85 49.27
C THR A 7 -47.32 24.22 48.78
N TYR A 8 -47.77 23.77 47.66
CA TYR A 8 -49.18 23.55 47.24
C TYR A 8 -49.19 22.44 46.21
N THR A 9 -49.62 21.24 46.54
CA THR A 9 -50.96 20.59 46.64
C THR A 9 -51.59 20.32 45.24
N LEU A 10 -51.71 19.00 44.98
CA LEU A 10 -52.46 18.33 43.93
C LEU A 10 -53.88 18.83 43.79
N VAL A 11 -54.36 18.97 42.55
CA VAL A 11 -55.77 18.72 42.22
C VAL A 11 -55.86 17.98 40.87
N PHE A 12 -56.52 16.83 40.92
CA PHE A 12 -56.92 16.02 39.80
C PHE A 12 -58.00 16.78 38.99
N PHE A 13 -57.88 16.85 37.67
CA PHE A 13 -59.01 16.88 36.76
C PHE A 13 -58.75 16.00 35.55
N ALA A 14 -59.56 14.95 35.46
CA ALA A 14 -59.74 14.15 34.26
C ALA A 14 -60.56 14.95 33.25
N GLY A 15 -60.03 15.13 32.06
CA GLY A 15 -60.75 15.75 30.98
C GLY A 15 -60.16 15.31 29.63
N LEU A 16 -60.90 14.45 28.95
CA LEU A 16 -60.69 14.00 27.58
C LEU A 16 -60.41 15.21 26.67
N PHE A 17 -59.23 15.25 26.05
CA PHE A 17 -59.05 15.90 24.76
C PHE A 17 -58.18 15.02 23.90
N LEU A 18 -58.83 14.28 22.99
CA LEU A 18 -58.19 13.77 21.78
C LEU A 18 -57.69 14.98 20.95
N ALA A 19 -56.44 15.23 20.93
CA ALA A 19 -55.84 16.06 19.92
C ALA A 19 -54.63 15.27 19.36
N CYS A 20 -54.73 14.92 18.10
CA CYS A 20 -53.70 14.30 17.30
C CYS A 20 -52.39 15.08 17.43
N LEU A 21 -51.43 14.52 18.14
CA LEU A 21 -50.01 14.76 17.92
C LEU A 21 -49.50 13.53 17.17
N ALA A 22 -49.44 13.66 15.87
CA ALA A 22 -48.70 12.73 15.03
C ALA A 22 -47.24 12.80 15.47
N PHE A 23 -46.85 11.84 16.28
CA PHE A 23 -45.45 11.50 16.41
C PHE A 23 -45.05 10.87 15.09
N ILE A 24 -44.32 11.58 14.30
CA ILE A 24 -43.51 11.01 13.21
C ILE A 24 -42.51 10.12 13.88
N GLN A 25 -42.75 8.84 13.92
CA GLN A 25 -41.77 7.81 14.10
C GLN A 25 -41.04 7.71 12.75
N PRO A 26 -39.73 7.81 12.72
CA PRO A 26 -38.97 7.29 11.59
C PRO A 26 -38.80 5.77 11.82
N GLY A 27 -39.88 5.06 11.70
CA GLY A 27 -39.91 3.64 11.54
C GLY A 27 -40.35 3.43 10.09
N GLY A 28 -39.40 3.31 9.17
CA GLY A 28 -39.70 2.91 7.82
C GLY A 28 -40.35 1.54 7.88
N VAL A 29 -41.69 1.55 7.73
CA VAL A 29 -42.39 0.37 7.29
C VAL A 29 -41.95 0.23 5.84
N TYR A 30 -41.14 -0.75 5.54
CA TYR A 30 -40.87 -1.14 4.17
C TYR A 30 -42.24 -1.36 3.53
N ALA A 31 -42.62 -0.52 2.57
CA ALA A 31 -43.66 -0.86 1.68
C ALA A 31 -43.35 -2.25 1.14
N GLU A 32 -44.34 -3.15 1.08
CA GLU A 32 -44.24 -4.39 0.32
C GLU A 32 -44.01 -4.03 -1.15
N SER A 33 -42.82 -3.55 -1.48
CA SER A 33 -42.33 -3.54 -2.84
C SER A 33 -42.13 -5.01 -3.21
N ASN A 34 -42.60 -5.44 -4.36
CA ASN A 34 -42.39 -6.77 -4.93
C ASN A 34 -40.88 -6.95 -5.26
N SER A 35 -40.03 -6.88 -4.26
CA SER A 35 -38.58 -7.13 -4.42
C SER A 35 -38.32 -8.64 -4.26
N HIS A 36 -37.80 -9.27 -5.30
CA HIS A 36 -37.39 -10.65 -5.27
C HIS A 36 -35.87 -10.73 -5.09
N ILE A 37 -35.40 -11.35 -3.98
CA ILE A 37 -34.01 -11.63 -3.71
C ILE A 37 -33.64 -12.94 -4.43
N PHE A 38 -32.55 -12.92 -5.19
CA PHE A 38 -32.10 -14.06 -6.00
C PHE A 38 -31.20 -15.01 -5.23
N SER A 39 -31.46 -16.33 -5.41
CA SER A 39 -30.49 -17.37 -5.12
C SER A 39 -30.18 -18.09 -6.43
N GLN A 40 -28.95 -18.09 -6.84
CA GLN A 40 -28.39 -18.77 -8.03
C GLN A 40 -29.39 -19.27 -9.08
N GLY A 41 -29.54 -18.57 -10.19
CA GLY A 41 -30.01 -19.14 -11.44
C GLY A 41 -31.25 -18.50 -12.06
N ALA A 42 -32.35 -18.35 -11.37
CA ALA A 42 -33.56 -17.74 -11.93
C ALA A 42 -34.53 -17.25 -10.86
N ALA A 43 -35.23 -16.15 -11.12
CA ALA A 43 -36.37 -15.72 -10.31
C ALA A 43 -37.53 -15.23 -11.20
N THR A 44 -38.75 -15.36 -10.68
CA THR A 44 -39.96 -14.91 -11.33
C THR A 44 -40.47 -13.63 -10.65
N VAL A 45 -40.59 -12.54 -11.40
CA VAL A 45 -41.07 -11.26 -10.92
C VAL A 45 -42.44 -10.99 -11.52
N GLN A 46 -43.42 -10.69 -10.67
CA GLN A 46 -44.77 -10.31 -11.10
C GLN A 46 -44.85 -8.78 -11.17
N LEU A 47 -45.11 -8.25 -12.34
CA LEU A 47 -45.26 -6.82 -12.58
C LEU A 47 -46.65 -6.32 -12.15
N SER A 48 -46.73 -5.04 -11.84
CA SER A 48 -47.98 -4.40 -11.41
C SER A 48 -49.08 -4.40 -12.45
N ASP A 49 -48.75 -4.61 -13.74
CA ASP A 49 -49.71 -4.78 -14.85
C ASP A 49 -50.23 -6.23 -14.97
N GLY A 50 -49.81 -7.12 -14.06
CA GLY A 50 -50.24 -8.52 -14.03
C GLY A 50 -49.36 -9.47 -14.89
N LYS A 51 -48.37 -8.95 -15.61
CA LYS A 51 -47.44 -9.77 -16.38
C LYS A 51 -46.40 -10.37 -15.46
N THR A 52 -45.83 -11.51 -15.89
CA THR A 52 -44.76 -12.21 -15.19
C THR A 52 -43.54 -12.18 -16.07
N VAL A 53 -42.40 -11.85 -15.48
CA VAL A 53 -41.10 -11.92 -16.13
C VAL A 53 -40.19 -12.92 -15.37
N GLU A 54 -39.47 -13.71 -16.13
CA GLU A 54 -38.45 -14.60 -15.59
C GLU A 54 -37.07 -13.95 -15.80
N VAL A 55 -36.28 -13.83 -14.74
CA VAL A 55 -34.95 -13.26 -14.77
C VAL A 55 -33.96 -14.37 -14.50
N THR A 56 -33.01 -14.55 -15.39
CA THR A 56 -31.98 -15.60 -15.29
C THR A 56 -30.60 -15.00 -15.38
N ASN A 57 -29.65 -15.58 -14.62
CA ASN A 57 -28.23 -15.28 -14.69
C ASN A 57 -27.45 -16.59 -14.86
N ASN A 58 -26.46 -16.61 -15.74
CA ASN A 58 -25.59 -17.77 -15.89
C ASN A 58 -24.18 -17.48 -15.33
N LYS A 59 -23.37 -18.54 -15.20
CA LYS A 59 -22.00 -18.47 -14.67
C LYS A 59 -21.05 -17.53 -15.44
N ASN A 60 -21.43 -17.09 -16.63
CA ASN A 60 -20.65 -16.13 -17.45
C ASN A 60 -21.10 -14.68 -17.24
N GLY A 61 -22.03 -14.42 -16.32
CA GLY A 61 -22.62 -13.11 -16.10
C GLY A 61 -23.61 -12.67 -17.20
N GLU A 62 -24.09 -13.59 -18.02
CA GLU A 62 -25.15 -13.29 -18.98
C GLU A 62 -26.50 -13.26 -18.28
N ILE A 63 -27.16 -12.13 -18.38
CA ILE A 63 -28.45 -11.83 -17.75
C ILE A 63 -29.51 -11.82 -18.84
N ARG A 64 -30.60 -12.53 -18.61
CA ARG A 64 -31.72 -12.55 -19.52
C ARG A 64 -33.03 -12.37 -18.77
N ILE A 65 -33.86 -11.44 -19.23
CA ILE A 65 -35.20 -11.24 -18.73
C ILE A 65 -36.17 -11.67 -19.85
N THR A 66 -37.02 -12.65 -19.56
CA THR A 66 -37.96 -13.23 -20.50
C THR A 66 -39.41 -13.04 -20.00
N GLY A 67 -40.34 -12.77 -20.89
CA GLY A 67 -41.76 -12.76 -20.64
C GLY A 67 -42.48 -13.73 -21.57
N ASP A 68 -43.82 -13.72 -21.57
CA ASP A 68 -44.64 -14.63 -22.34
C ASP A 68 -44.36 -14.59 -23.87
N SER A 69 -43.87 -13.48 -24.38
CA SER A 69 -43.57 -13.24 -25.80
C SER A 69 -42.08 -13.51 -26.15
N GLY A 70 -41.24 -13.98 -25.22
CA GLY A 70 -39.82 -14.27 -25.42
C GLY A 70 -38.88 -13.32 -24.64
N THR A 71 -37.68 -13.16 -25.11
CA THR A 71 -36.65 -12.35 -24.43
C THR A 71 -37.00 -10.86 -24.53
N LEU A 72 -37.15 -10.23 -23.38
CA LEU A 72 -37.43 -8.79 -23.23
C LEU A 72 -36.19 -7.93 -23.02
N TYR A 73 -35.13 -8.52 -22.42
CA TYR A 73 -33.87 -7.84 -22.13
C TYR A 73 -32.72 -8.82 -22.02
N GLU A 74 -31.56 -8.46 -22.54
CA GLU A 74 -30.27 -9.19 -22.36
C GLU A 74 -29.14 -8.24 -22.02
N SER A 75 -28.29 -8.64 -21.10
CA SER A 75 -27.08 -7.93 -20.73
C SER A 75 -26.01 -8.93 -20.30
N THR A 76 -24.75 -8.50 -20.28
CA THR A 76 -23.65 -9.31 -19.75
C THR A 76 -22.89 -8.47 -18.75
N ILE A 77 -22.83 -8.93 -17.50
CA ILE A 77 -22.10 -8.32 -16.42
C ILE A 77 -21.09 -9.34 -15.89
N PRO A 78 -19.83 -9.29 -16.33
CA PRO A 78 -18.82 -10.26 -15.89
C PRO A 78 -18.61 -10.18 -14.37
N ASP A 79 -18.44 -11.35 -13.73
CA ASP A 79 -18.11 -11.48 -12.30
C ASP A 79 -19.15 -10.85 -11.34
N ALA A 80 -20.42 -10.77 -11.73
CA ALA A 80 -21.48 -10.29 -10.87
C ALA A 80 -22.72 -11.18 -10.95
N ASP A 81 -23.44 -11.25 -9.85
CA ASP A 81 -24.76 -11.88 -9.77
C ASP A 81 -25.86 -10.85 -9.61
N ILE A 82 -27.07 -11.18 -10.07
CA ILE A 82 -28.25 -10.37 -9.78
C ILE A 82 -28.56 -10.49 -8.28
N ALA A 83 -28.57 -9.38 -7.59
CA ALA A 83 -28.88 -9.30 -6.17
C ALA A 83 -30.38 -9.10 -5.92
N SER A 84 -30.99 -8.21 -6.68
CA SER A 84 -32.43 -7.94 -6.59
C SER A 84 -33.01 -7.44 -7.90
N VAL A 85 -34.35 -7.61 -8.08
CA VAL A 85 -35.13 -6.94 -9.13
C VAL A 85 -36.33 -6.37 -8.46
N GLN A 86 -36.58 -5.07 -8.67
CA GLN A 86 -37.65 -4.33 -8.05
C GLN A 86 -38.38 -3.50 -9.10
N GLU A 87 -39.72 -3.55 -9.15
CA GLU A 87 -40.54 -2.60 -9.92
C GLU A 87 -40.79 -1.36 -9.09
N THR A 88 -40.63 -0.19 -9.72
CA THR A 88 -41.00 1.10 -9.14
C THR A 88 -41.72 1.98 -10.15
N LYS A 89 -42.41 3.00 -9.68
CA LYS A 89 -43.09 3.98 -10.52
C LYS A 89 -42.44 5.35 -10.32
N MET A 90 -41.88 5.89 -11.38
CA MET A 90 -41.34 7.25 -11.42
C MET A 90 -41.98 7.99 -12.62
N ASP A 91 -42.31 9.26 -12.46
CA ASP A 91 -42.94 10.09 -13.52
C ASP A 91 -44.09 9.39 -14.24
N ASN A 92 -45.00 8.73 -13.49
CA ASN A 92 -46.14 7.95 -13.98
C ASN A 92 -45.82 6.78 -14.93
N ALA A 93 -44.58 6.36 -15.04
CA ALA A 93 -44.15 5.20 -15.79
C ALA A 93 -43.61 4.10 -14.85
N SER A 94 -43.69 2.84 -15.29
CA SER A 94 -43.12 1.72 -14.56
C SER A 94 -41.68 1.44 -15.01
N TYR A 95 -40.84 1.21 -14.04
CA TYR A 95 -39.40 0.86 -14.25
C TYR A 95 -39.06 -0.39 -13.46
N LEU A 96 -38.18 -1.22 -14.03
CA LEU A 96 -37.52 -2.28 -13.30
C LEU A 96 -36.11 -1.79 -12.94
N ILE A 97 -35.81 -1.87 -11.66
CA ILE A 97 -34.46 -1.66 -11.15
C ILE A 97 -33.82 -3.04 -10.96
N VAL A 98 -32.78 -3.31 -11.69
CA VAL A 98 -32.01 -4.56 -11.59
C VAL A 98 -30.69 -4.26 -10.88
N GLU A 99 -30.54 -4.78 -9.68
CA GLU A 99 -29.35 -4.61 -8.86
C GLU A 99 -28.40 -5.79 -9.08
N TYR A 100 -27.14 -5.48 -9.26
CA TYR A 100 -26.05 -6.45 -9.42
C TYR A 100 -25.04 -6.31 -8.30
N ARG A 101 -24.45 -7.43 -7.88
CA ARG A 101 -23.38 -7.47 -6.90
C ARG A 101 -22.19 -8.25 -7.43
N THR A 102 -21.00 -7.68 -7.31
CA THR A 102 -19.76 -8.30 -7.72
C THR A 102 -19.33 -9.39 -6.74
N HIS A 103 -18.50 -10.34 -7.20
CA HIS A 103 -17.90 -11.33 -6.32
C HIS A 103 -16.75 -10.73 -5.49
N GLY A 104 -16.57 -11.22 -4.27
CA GLY A 104 -15.58 -10.73 -3.30
C GLY A 104 -16.24 -10.15 -2.05
N THR A 105 -15.48 -9.84 -1.02
CA THR A 105 -16.04 -9.33 0.25
C THR A 105 -16.62 -7.91 0.14
N ALA A 106 -16.16 -7.11 -0.80
CA ALA A 106 -16.69 -5.76 -1.00
C ALA A 106 -18.02 -5.72 -1.76
N GLN A 107 -18.40 -6.77 -2.46
CA GLN A 107 -19.65 -6.91 -3.24
C GLN A 107 -20.20 -5.58 -3.79
N ALA A 108 -19.42 -4.94 -4.67
CA ALA A 108 -19.81 -3.64 -5.19
C ALA A 108 -21.15 -3.71 -5.91
N LEU A 109 -21.98 -2.71 -5.68
CA LEU A 109 -23.30 -2.55 -6.25
C LEU A 109 -23.23 -1.85 -7.60
N GLN A 110 -23.92 -2.38 -8.56
CA GLN A 110 -24.29 -1.70 -9.80
C GLN A 110 -25.79 -1.92 -10.05
N PHE A 111 -26.45 -1.01 -10.73
CA PHE A 111 -27.84 -1.22 -11.08
C PHE A 111 -28.16 -0.67 -12.48
N ASP A 112 -29.12 -1.32 -13.13
CA ASP A 112 -29.75 -0.85 -14.35
C ASP A 112 -31.15 -0.35 -14.03
N ILE A 113 -31.59 0.73 -14.69
CA ILE A 113 -32.99 1.19 -14.72
C ILE A 113 -33.53 0.86 -16.09
N LEU A 114 -34.56 -0.01 -16.12
CA LEU A 114 -35.22 -0.45 -17.33
C LEU A 114 -36.63 0.15 -17.37
N HIS A 115 -36.94 0.89 -18.40
CA HIS A 115 -38.30 1.34 -18.65
C HIS A 115 -39.17 0.18 -19.13
N VAL A 116 -40.32 -0.05 -18.47
CA VAL A 116 -41.25 -1.13 -18.77
C VAL A 116 -42.25 -0.63 -19.82
N THR A 117 -42.25 -1.20 -21.00
CA THR A 117 -43.24 -0.96 -22.04
C THR A 117 -44.10 -2.18 -22.27
N SER A 118 -45.17 -2.06 -23.07
CA SER A 118 -46.04 -3.18 -23.41
C SER A 118 -45.37 -4.29 -24.22
N GLU A 119 -44.22 -3.98 -24.88
CA GLU A 119 -43.57 -4.89 -25.85
C GLU A 119 -42.17 -5.25 -25.47
N LYS A 120 -41.43 -4.40 -24.69
CA LYS A 120 -40.03 -4.62 -24.34
C LYS A 120 -39.62 -3.92 -23.03
N LEU A 121 -38.45 -4.32 -22.50
CA LEU A 121 -37.72 -3.58 -21.49
C LEU A 121 -36.59 -2.78 -22.15
N GLU A 122 -36.54 -1.50 -21.91
CA GLU A 122 -35.54 -0.61 -22.50
C GLU A 122 -34.65 -0.01 -21.39
N ARG A 123 -33.35 -0.29 -21.44
CA ARG A 123 -32.39 0.28 -20.46
C ARG A 123 -32.25 1.77 -20.73
N ILE A 124 -32.70 2.59 -19.80
CA ILE A 124 -32.53 4.06 -19.83
C ILE A 124 -31.29 4.50 -19.04
N TYR A 125 -30.82 3.69 -18.11
CA TYR A 125 -29.65 4.02 -17.29
C TYR A 125 -28.92 2.77 -16.82
N GLN A 126 -27.61 2.88 -16.69
CA GLN A 126 -26.73 1.95 -16.00
C GLN A 126 -25.84 2.76 -15.07
N SER A 127 -25.83 2.42 -13.79
CA SER A 127 -25.04 3.13 -12.79
C SER A 127 -23.55 2.86 -12.91
N ASP A 128 -22.74 3.70 -12.28
CA ASP A 128 -21.38 3.37 -11.90
C ASP A 128 -21.38 2.21 -10.88
N LEU A 129 -20.18 1.71 -10.54
CA LEU A 129 -20.02 0.68 -9.55
C LEU A 129 -19.75 1.32 -8.18
N TYR A 130 -20.57 1.00 -7.19
CA TYR A 130 -20.50 1.53 -5.84
C TYR A 130 -20.13 0.45 -4.84
N GLU A 131 -19.03 0.62 -4.13
CA GLU A 131 -18.51 -0.38 -3.21
C GLU A 131 -19.12 -0.31 -1.82
N GLY A 132 -19.45 -1.48 -1.27
CA GLY A 132 -20.09 -1.55 0.03
C GLY A 132 -21.38 -0.73 0.10
N ALA A 133 -22.00 -0.50 -1.04
CA ALA A 133 -23.13 0.41 -1.17
C ALA A 133 -24.47 -0.24 -0.88
N ARG A 134 -25.43 0.63 -0.58
CA ARG A 134 -26.84 0.31 -0.50
C ARG A 134 -27.59 1.10 -1.55
N LEU A 135 -28.57 0.46 -2.15
CA LEU A 135 -29.56 1.10 -2.97
C LEU A 135 -30.88 1.15 -2.20
N THR A 136 -31.47 2.31 -2.11
CA THR A 136 -32.79 2.53 -1.51
C THR A 136 -33.71 3.26 -2.50
N VAL A 137 -34.96 2.89 -2.51
CA VAL A 137 -36.00 3.59 -3.24
C VAL A 137 -36.88 4.28 -2.21
N ASP A 138 -37.18 5.55 -2.37
CA ASP A 138 -38.06 6.26 -1.43
C ASP A 138 -39.47 5.66 -1.39
N GLU A 139 -40.22 5.95 -0.32
CA GLU A 139 -41.57 5.36 -0.11
C GLU A 139 -42.57 5.72 -1.21
N GLU A 140 -42.33 6.82 -1.92
CA GLU A 140 -43.16 7.26 -3.02
C GLU A 140 -42.69 6.70 -4.37
N GLY A 141 -41.54 6.04 -4.41
CA GLY A 141 -40.90 5.48 -5.61
C GLY A 141 -40.36 6.52 -6.57
N ALA A 142 -40.30 7.79 -6.15
CA ALA A 142 -39.90 8.90 -7.00
C ALA A 142 -38.39 9.16 -7.06
N GLN A 143 -37.64 8.65 -6.09
CA GLN A 143 -36.23 8.87 -5.98
C GLN A 143 -35.46 7.59 -5.58
N LEU A 144 -34.29 7.40 -6.18
CA LEU A 144 -33.33 6.36 -5.82
C LEU A 144 -32.16 7.00 -5.11
N GLU A 145 -31.74 6.44 -4.00
CA GLU A 145 -30.52 6.85 -3.31
C GLU A 145 -29.51 5.70 -3.25
N VAL A 146 -28.27 5.99 -3.62
CA VAL A 146 -27.13 5.11 -3.39
C VAL A 146 -26.25 5.69 -2.29
N SER A 147 -26.10 4.96 -1.20
CA SER A 147 -25.21 5.33 -0.12
C SER A 147 -24.04 4.34 -0.01
N TYR A 148 -22.80 4.84 0.06
CA TYR A 148 -21.61 4.01 0.11
C TYR A 148 -20.53 4.57 1.05
N PRO A 149 -19.68 3.69 1.69
CA PRO A 149 -18.73 4.12 2.69
C PRO A 149 -17.66 5.04 2.11
N LYS A 150 -17.31 6.09 2.83
CA LYS A 150 -16.06 6.80 2.64
C LYS A 150 -14.93 5.98 3.30
N ILE A 151 -14.04 5.42 2.50
CA ILE A 151 -12.99 4.53 2.99
C ILE A 151 -11.82 5.34 3.53
N GLU A 152 -11.47 5.10 4.80
CA GLU A 152 -10.35 5.71 5.50
C GLU A 152 -9.24 4.69 5.75
N GLN A 153 -7.98 5.13 5.78
CA GLN A 153 -6.82 4.23 5.92
C GLN A 153 -6.81 3.48 7.25
N ASP A 154 -7.19 4.14 8.33
CA ASP A 154 -7.05 3.61 9.69
C ASP A 154 -8.37 3.12 10.31
N VAL A 155 -9.40 2.89 9.48
CA VAL A 155 -10.73 2.46 9.94
C VAL A 155 -11.10 1.13 9.29
N PRO A 156 -11.56 0.13 10.07
CA PRO A 156 -12.09 -1.11 9.52
C PRO A 156 -13.26 -0.86 8.57
N LEU A 157 -13.37 -1.66 7.50
CA LEU A 157 -14.39 -1.50 6.48
C LEU A 157 -15.82 -1.61 7.03
N ALA A 158 -16.01 -2.43 8.06
CA ALA A 158 -17.30 -2.56 8.76
C ALA A 158 -17.67 -1.34 9.61
N GLU A 159 -16.77 -0.38 9.84
CA GLU A 159 -16.97 0.76 10.75
C GLU A 159 -16.76 2.12 10.05
N PRO A 160 -17.37 2.41 8.88
CA PRO A 160 -17.16 3.68 8.19
C PRO A 160 -17.64 4.85 9.05
N LYS A 161 -16.88 5.93 9.12
CA LYS A 161 -17.26 7.14 9.86
C LYS A 161 -18.16 8.08 9.05
N GLU A 162 -17.98 8.08 7.76
CA GLU A 162 -18.75 8.89 6.81
C GLU A 162 -19.20 8.05 5.61
N VAL A 163 -20.30 8.46 5.01
CA VAL A 163 -20.82 7.86 3.77
C VAL A 163 -21.04 8.94 2.72
N TYR A 164 -20.83 8.57 1.47
CA TYR A 164 -21.28 9.34 0.32
C TYR A 164 -22.71 8.91 -0.02
N ILE A 165 -23.55 9.87 -0.41
CA ILE A 165 -24.92 9.64 -0.86
C ILE A 165 -25.09 10.30 -2.21
N GLU A 166 -25.60 9.57 -3.19
CA GLU A 166 -26.00 10.07 -4.50
C GLU A 166 -27.48 9.78 -4.71
N ALA A 167 -28.25 10.82 -5.02
CA ALA A 167 -29.68 10.72 -5.27
C ALA A 167 -30.00 10.86 -6.77
N PHE A 168 -30.84 9.96 -7.27
CA PHE A 168 -31.21 9.84 -8.68
C PHE A 168 -32.72 10.01 -8.84
N THR A 169 -33.10 10.78 -9.83
CA THR A 169 -34.50 10.89 -10.28
C THR A 169 -34.63 10.57 -11.76
N VAL A 170 -35.81 10.20 -12.17
CA VAL A 170 -36.14 9.97 -13.59
C VAL A 170 -37.18 10.97 -14.02
N ASP A 171 -36.86 11.80 -15.01
CA ASP A 171 -37.79 12.75 -15.67
C ASP A 171 -37.75 12.50 -17.19
N GLN A 172 -38.93 12.26 -17.79
CA GLN A 172 -39.09 12.00 -19.23
C GLN A 172 -38.11 10.94 -19.76
N GLN A 173 -37.91 9.84 -19.04
CA GLN A 173 -36.95 8.75 -19.32
C GLN A 173 -35.48 9.17 -19.31
N GLN A 174 -35.14 10.31 -18.73
CA GLN A 174 -33.80 10.73 -18.45
C GLN A 174 -33.50 10.61 -16.96
N VAL A 175 -32.38 9.97 -16.61
CA VAL A 175 -31.95 9.86 -15.23
C VAL A 175 -31.03 11.03 -14.90
N MET A 176 -31.35 11.75 -13.85
CA MET A 176 -30.58 12.88 -13.35
C MET A 176 -30.04 12.58 -11.95
N ILE A 177 -28.79 12.96 -11.68
CA ILE A 177 -28.22 12.97 -10.34
C ILE A 177 -28.56 14.34 -9.74
N GLU A 178 -29.46 14.37 -8.76
CA GLU A 178 -29.94 15.63 -8.17
C GLU A 178 -29.07 16.10 -7.01
N ASP A 179 -28.48 15.17 -6.26
CA ASP A 179 -27.71 15.49 -5.08
C ASP A 179 -26.52 14.55 -4.93
N LYS A 180 -25.39 15.09 -4.48
CA LYS A 180 -24.21 14.33 -4.10
C LYS A 180 -23.64 14.94 -2.83
N ARG A 181 -23.81 14.25 -1.70
CA ARG A 181 -23.45 14.76 -0.38
C ARG A 181 -22.66 13.73 0.43
N THR A 182 -21.99 14.20 1.47
CA THR A 182 -21.32 13.35 2.46
C THR A 182 -22.05 13.49 3.79
N GLU A 183 -22.38 12.37 4.40
CA GLU A 183 -23.02 12.35 5.72
C GLU A 183 -22.20 11.51 6.70
N PRO A 184 -22.11 11.91 8.00
CA PRO A 184 -21.51 11.04 9.01
C PRO A 184 -22.42 9.83 9.23
N THR A 185 -21.83 8.64 9.36
CA THR A 185 -22.57 7.47 9.85
C THR A 185 -23.10 7.80 11.23
N ALA A 186 -24.39 7.70 11.42
CA ALA A 186 -25.12 8.25 12.57
C ALA A 186 -24.43 7.99 13.92
N SER A 187 -24.15 9.07 14.63
CA SER A 187 -23.38 9.05 15.87
C SER A 187 -24.09 8.30 17.02
N ALA A 188 -23.31 7.83 17.97
CA ALA A 188 -23.74 7.15 19.22
C ALA A 188 -24.87 7.86 20.03
N ALA A 189 -25.25 9.07 19.65
CA ALA A 189 -26.35 9.80 20.29
C ALA A 189 -27.75 9.31 19.87
N GLN A 190 -27.93 8.88 18.60
CA GLN A 190 -29.18 8.28 18.13
C GLN A 190 -29.32 6.81 18.53
N ALA A 191 -28.21 6.10 18.72
CA ALA A 191 -28.16 4.70 19.14
C ALA A 191 -28.65 4.45 20.57
N ARG A 192 -28.87 5.49 21.41
CA ARG A 192 -29.43 5.34 22.77
C ARG A 192 -30.88 4.91 22.81
N MET A 193 -31.61 4.92 21.71
CA MET A 193 -33.02 4.53 21.68
C MET A 193 -33.27 3.03 21.42
N PHE A 194 -32.28 2.29 20.93
CA PHE A 194 -32.40 0.85 20.66
C PHE A 194 -31.65 -0.02 21.69
N ARG A 195 -31.95 0.14 22.96
CA ARG A 195 -31.65 -0.89 23.94
C ARG A 195 -32.77 -1.92 23.95
N ALA A 196 -32.84 -2.76 22.94
CA ALA A 196 -33.51 -4.03 23.02
C ALA A 196 -32.56 -5.01 23.73
N SER A 197 -33.01 -5.64 24.74
CA SER A 197 -32.31 -6.64 25.56
C SER A 197 -32.21 -7.98 24.79
N ALA A 198 -31.43 -8.05 23.74
CA ALA A 198 -30.96 -9.32 23.26
C ALA A 198 -29.78 -9.75 24.16
N ALA A 199 -29.67 -11.02 24.49
CA ALA A 199 -28.50 -11.57 25.17
C ALA A 199 -27.29 -11.27 24.32
N GLY A 200 -26.50 -10.24 24.68
CA GLY A 200 -25.38 -9.77 23.87
C GLY A 200 -24.29 -10.84 23.85
N TYR A 201 -23.98 -11.28 22.67
CA TYR A 201 -22.79 -12.09 22.44
C TYR A 201 -21.55 -11.24 22.70
N SER A 202 -20.45 -11.86 23.14
CA SER A 202 -19.19 -11.19 23.39
C SER A 202 -18.06 -11.81 22.60
N ASN A 203 -17.16 -10.96 22.12
CA ASN A 203 -15.94 -11.44 21.46
C ASN A 203 -15.10 -12.22 22.49
N PRO A 204 -14.44 -13.30 22.06
CA PRO A 204 -13.32 -13.86 22.82
C PRO A 204 -12.25 -12.81 23.08
N SER A 205 -11.35 -13.05 24.03
CA SER A 205 -10.17 -12.20 24.23
C SER A 205 -9.31 -12.16 22.97
N TYR A 206 -8.60 -11.07 22.74
CA TYR A 206 -7.77 -10.89 21.53
C TYR A 206 -6.67 -11.95 21.40
N ASP A 207 -6.11 -12.46 22.50
CA ASP A 207 -5.16 -13.57 22.44
C ASP A 207 -5.83 -14.87 21.95
N THR A 208 -7.07 -15.11 22.33
CA THR A 208 -7.88 -16.22 21.81
C THR A 208 -8.18 -16.05 20.33
N ILE A 209 -8.61 -14.86 19.89
CA ILE A 209 -8.86 -14.53 18.48
C ILE A 209 -7.56 -14.69 17.68
N SER A 210 -6.44 -14.16 18.17
CA SER A 210 -5.12 -14.31 17.53
C SER A 210 -4.75 -15.77 17.32
N ARG A 211 -5.02 -16.65 18.32
CA ARG A 211 -4.77 -18.10 18.20
C ARG A 211 -5.69 -18.76 17.17
N LYS A 212 -6.98 -18.40 17.14
CA LYS A 212 -7.95 -18.91 16.16
C LYS A 212 -7.53 -18.54 14.73
N LEU A 213 -7.15 -17.28 14.50
CA LEU A 213 -6.66 -16.81 13.20
C LEU A 213 -5.35 -17.52 12.81
N THR A 214 -4.40 -17.70 13.75
CA THR A 214 -3.18 -18.45 13.47
C THR A 214 -3.47 -19.94 13.19
N ALA A 215 -4.38 -20.57 13.89
CA ALA A 215 -4.76 -21.97 13.65
C ALA A 215 -5.43 -22.13 12.28
N ALA A 216 -6.28 -21.21 11.87
CA ALA A 216 -6.88 -21.17 10.55
C ALA A 216 -5.82 -20.95 9.47
N ALA A 217 -4.87 -20.04 9.68
CA ALA A 217 -3.74 -19.81 8.80
C ALA A 217 -2.96 -21.10 8.52
N VAL A 218 -2.58 -21.83 9.58
CA VAL A 218 -1.89 -23.13 9.47
C VAL A 218 -2.75 -24.16 8.73
N LYS A 219 -4.06 -24.25 9.05
CA LYS A 219 -4.98 -25.19 8.40
C LYS A 219 -5.07 -25.01 6.88
N TYR A 220 -5.02 -23.77 6.42
CA TYR A 220 -5.18 -23.42 5.00
C TYR A 220 -3.86 -23.16 4.28
N ASP A 221 -2.72 -23.31 4.95
CA ASP A 221 -1.41 -23.03 4.40
C ASP A 221 -1.31 -21.58 3.89
N VAL A 222 -1.63 -20.64 4.79
CA VAL A 222 -1.59 -19.19 4.58
C VAL A 222 -0.75 -18.57 5.70
N PRO A 223 0.13 -17.61 5.42
CA PRO A 223 0.86 -16.90 6.48
C PRO A 223 -0.09 -16.22 7.48
N ALA A 224 0.17 -16.40 8.77
CA ALA A 224 -0.72 -15.91 9.84
C ALA A 224 -0.85 -14.38 9.84
N GLU A 225 0.20 -13.67 9.44
CA GLU A 225 0.24 -12.22 9.31
C GLU A 225 -0.83 -11.71 8.33
N ILE A 226 -0.98 -12.38 7.20
CA ILE A 226 -1.99 -12.05 6.17
C ILE A 226 -3.39 -12.21 6.74
N VAL A 227 -3.67 -13.35 7.36
CA VAL A 227 -5.00 -13.66 7.92
C VAL A 227 -5.40 -12.65 9.00
N LYS A 228 -4.46 -12.33 9.88
CA LYS A 228 -4.67 -11.34 10.96
C LYS A 228 -4.90 -9.93 10.42
N SER A 229 -4.12 -9.52 9.42
CA SER A 229 -4.26 -8.20 8.81
C SER A 229 -5.56 -8.07 8.00
N ILE A 230 -5.98 -9.12 7.29
CA ILE A 230 -7.30 -9.15 6.65
C ILE A 230 -8.41 -9.02 7.70
N ALA A 231 -8.43 -9.87 8.72
CA ALA A 231 -9.45 -9.81 9.77
C ALA A 231 -9.49 -8.45 10.49
N PHE A 232 -8.32 -7.83 10.67
CA PHE A 232 -8.24 -6.48 11.24
C PHE A 232 -8.84 -5.44 10.29
N ARG A 233 -8.51 -5.50 9.00
CA ARG A 233 -9.02 -4.56 8.00
C ARG A 233 -10.52 -4.70 7.78
N GLU A 234 -11.06 -5.92 7.86
CA GLU A 234 -12.48 -6.18 7.70
C GLU A 234 -13.31 -5.68 8.89
N SER A 235 -12.93 -5.99 10.13
CA SER A 235 -13.79 -5.78 11.32
C SER A 235 -13.04 -5.32 12.58
N GLY A 236 -11.72 -5.10 12.53
CA GLY A 236 -10.92 -4.86 13.73
C GLY A 236 -10.89 -6.07 14.70
N TRP A 237 -10.96 -7.29 14.16
CA TRP A 237 -11.06 -8.57 14.89
C TRP A 237 -12.34 -8.72 15.71
N LYS A 238 -13.46 -8.17 15.24
CA LYS A 238 -14.74 -8.25 15.92
C LYS A 238 -15.69 -9.19 15.19
N GLN A 239 -16.20 -10.19 15.90
CA GLN A 239 -17.38 -10.96 15.49
C GLN A 239 -18.64 -10.24 15.97
N TYR A 240 -18.54 -9.56 17.10
CA TYR A 240 -19.64 -8.85 17.76
C TYR A 240 -19.23 -7.42 18.07
N TRP A 241 -20.16 -6.48 17.90
CA TRP A 241 -19.96 -5.10 18.34
C TRP A 241 -19.78 -5.05 19.85
N THR A 242 -18.82 -4.24 20.30
CA THR A 242 -18.62 -3.93 21.72
C THR A 242 -19.27 -2.58 22.02
N GLY A 243 -20.28 -2.56 22.86
CA GLY A 243 -21.03 -1.36 23.20
C GLY A 243 -22.28 -1.20 22.33
N THR A 244 -22.39 -0.13 21.54
CA THR A 244 -23.59 0.16 20.76
C THR A 244 -23.45 -0.38 19.34
N THR A 245 -24.42 -1.17 18.87
CA THR A 245 -24.55 -1.57 17.47
C THR A 245 -24.82 -0.34 16.61
N PRO A 246 -24.14 -0.15 15.47
CA PRO A 246 -24.39 0.97 14.56
C PRO A 246 -25.85 1.03 14.10
N SER A 247 -26.41 2.23 14.01
CA SER A 247 -27.84 2.43 13.66
C SER A 247 -28.22 1.87 12.30
N TYR A 248 -27.31 1.90 11.35
CA TYR A 248 -27.56 1.36 10.01
C TYR A 248 -27.88 -0.14 10.02
N GLN A 249 -27.35 -0.89 11.01
CA GLN A 249 -27.55 -2.34 11.08
C GLN A 249 -29.01 -2.69 11.31
N ALA A 250 -29.79 -1.81 11.95
CA ALA A 250 -31.22 -2.03 12.17
C ALA A 250 -32.02 -2.13 10.87
N SER A 251 -31.51 -1.57 9.77
CA SER A 251 -32.14 -1.66 8.45
C SER A 251 -31.65 -2.85 7.60
N CYS A 252 -30.72 -3.66 8.12
CA CYS A 252 -30.22 -4.83 7.40
C CYS A 252 -31.18 -6.02 7.58
N SER A 253 -31.67 -6.59 6.48
CA SER A 253 -32.62 -7.71 6.50
C SER A 253 -32.08 -8.98 7.16
N ILE A 254 -30.76 -9.16 7.18
CA ILE A 254 -30.10 -10.29 7.86
C ILE A 254 -29.87 -10.06 9.35
N ALA A 255 -30.09 -8.84 9.87
CA ALA A 255 -29.91 -8.54 11.27
C ALA A 255 -31.03 -9.20 12.08
N ASP A 256 -30.66 -10.05 13.02
CA ASP A 256 -31.57 -10.78 13.93
C ASP A 256 -31.82 -10.02 15.23
N GLY A 257 -31.37 -8.76 15.33
CA GLY A 257 -31.39 -7.97 16.56
C GLY A 257 -30.23 -8.26 17.49
N SER A 258 -29.31 -9.18 17.15
CA SER A 258 -28.06 -9.41 17.88
C SER A 258 -27.04 -8.30 17.64
N ASN A 259 -25.93 -8.36 18.38
CA ASN A 259 -24.79 -7.46 18.20
C ASN A 259 -23.70 -8.01 17.26
N VAL A 260 -24.04 -8.90 16.35
CA VAL A 260 -23.10 -9.40 15.31
C VAL A 260 -22.62 -8.24 14.45
N VAL A 261 -21.34 -8.24 14.06
CA VAL A 261 -20.83 -7.24 13.11
C VAL A 261 -21.37 -7.56 11.72
N ILE A 262 -22.22 -6.69 11.20
CA ILE A 262 -22.70 -6.73 9.83
C ILE A 262 -22.13 -5.49 9.12
N GLY A 263 -21.58 -5.68 7.92
CA GLY A 263 -21.03 -4.61 7.12
C GLY A 263 -22.04 -3.53 6.76
N TYR A 264 -21.58 -2.34 6.42
CA TYR A 264 -22.45 -1.24 6.00
C TYR A 264 -23.32 -1.62 4.79
N ASP A 265 -22.85 -2.50 3.92
CA ASP A 265 -23.56 -3.07 2.78
C ASP A 265 -24.73 -4.00 3.16
N CYS A 266 -24.91 -4.29 4.45
CA CYS A 266 -25.85 -5.29 4.95
C CYS A 266 -25.63 -6.73 4.48
N ILE A 267 -24.41 -7.05 4.05
CA ILE A 267 -24.07 -8.34 3.46
C ILE A 267 -22.91 -9.03 4.19
N GLY A 268 -21.81 -8.31 4.40
CA GLY A 268 -20.64 -8.85 5.10
C GLY A 268 -20.96 -9.22 6.54
N ILE A 269 -20.64 -10.45 6.96
CA ILE A 269 -20.95 -10.96 8.31
C ILE A 269 -19.67 -11.27 9.07
N GLY A 270 -19.59 -10.76 10.31
CA GLY A 270 -18.62 -11.15 11.33
C GLY A 270 -17.18 -10.73 11.08
N ILE A 271 -16.25 -11.43 11.75
CA ILE A 271 -14.85 -11.06 11.85
C ILE A 271 -14.13 -10.99 10.50
N MET A 272 -14.51 -11.84 9.53
CA MET A 272 -13.93 -11.90 8.18
C MET A 272 -14.80 -11.21 7.12
N GLN A 273 -15.90 -10.56 7.51
CA GLN A 273 -16.88 -9.93 6.62
C GLN A 273 -17.28 -10.83 5.43
N VAL A 274 -17.65 -12.07 5.77
CA VAL A 274 -18.03 -13.07 4.78
C VAL A 274 -19.30 -12.61 4.07
N SER A 275 -19.25 -12.49 2.75
CA SER A 275 -20.34 -12.01 1.90
C SER A 275 -20.74 -13.02 0.82
N ASP A 276 -19.92 -14.03 0.58
CA ASP A 276 -20.17 -15.13 -0.37
C ASP A 276 -20.88 -16.30 0.35
N TYR A 277 -22.20 -16.19 0.49
CA TYR A 277 -23.08 -17.22 1.08
C TYR A 277 -24.46 -17.19 0.42
N ASN A 278 -25.17 -18.30 0.54
CA ASN A 278 -26.55 -18.38 0.05
C ASN A 278 -27.49 -17.60 0.99
N ARG A 279 -28.04 -16.48 0.54
CA ARG A 279 -28.93 -15.61 1.31
C ARG A 279 -30.26 -16.25 1.74
N ASN A 280 -30.61 -17.37 1.14
CA ASN A 280 -31.81 -18.16 1.52
C ASN A 280 -31.45 -19.33 2.46
N ASP A 281 -30.18 -19.53 2.75
CA ASP A 281 -29.72 -20.55 3.71
C ASP A 281 -29.59 -19.95 5.10
N THR A 282 -30.70 -19.99 5.81
CA THR A 282 -30.77 -19.44 7.18
C THR A 282 -29.83 -20.17 8.15
N GLU A 283 -29.56 -21.47 7.94
CA GLU A 283 -28.61 -22.23 8.78
C GLU A 283 -27.17 -21.76 8.57
N GLU A 284 -26.78 -21.49 7.30
CA GLU A 284 -25.45 -20.93 7.02
C GLU A 284 -25.31 -19.52 7.60
N ILE A 285 -26.33 -18.68 7.44
CA ILE A 285 -26.34 -17.31 7.99
C ILE A 285 -26.18 -17.33 9.51
N GLU A 286 -26.98 -18.11 10.22
CA GLU A 286 -26.90 -18.29 11.67
C GLU A 286 -25.50 -18.74 12.13
N ARG A 287 -24.88 -19.65 11.40
CA ARG A 287 -23.52 -20.11 11.69
C ARG A 287 -22.48 -19.00 11.43
N LEU A 288 -22.61 -18.24 10.35
CA LEU A 288 -21.74 -17.10 10.06
C LEU A 288 -21.85 -16.02 11.16
N MET A 289 -23.05 -15.81 11.70
CA MET A 289 -23.31 -14.81 12.73
C MET A 289 -22.79 -15.24 14.12
N HIS A 290 -22.97 -16.48 14.50
CA HIS A 290 -22.83 -16.91 15.89
C HIS A 290 -21.68 -17.90 16.15
N ASP A 291 -21.03 -18.42 15.11
CA ASP A 291 -19.84 -19.29 15.21
C ASP A 291 -18.62 -18.60 14.60
N ILE A 292 -17.79 -17.99 15.44
CA ILE A 292 -16.57 -17.29 15.01
C ILE A 292 -15.59 -18.22 14.27
N ASP A 293 -15.51 -19.49 14.65
CA ASP A 293 -14.62 -20.45 13.99
C ASP A 293 -15.12 -20.77 12.59
N TYR A 294 -16.43 -20.88 12.40
CA TYR A 294 -17.04 -21.06 11.09
C TYR A 294 -16.87 -19.81 10.21
N ASN A 295 -17.06 -18.61 10.76
CA ASN A 295 -16.85 -17.35 10.04
C ASN A 295 -15.41 -17.22 9.54
N ILE A 296 -14.42 -17.49 10.41
CA ILE A 296 -13.01 -17.51 10.04
C ILE A 296 -12.76 -18.58 8.96
N ASP A 297 -13.28 -19.79 9.11
CA ASP A 297 -13.10 -20.89 8.14
C ASP A 297 -13.67 -20.52 6.76
N ARG A 298 -14.83 -19.87 6.69
CA ARG A 298 -15.43 -19.40 5.43
C ARG A 298 -14.58 -18.31 4.78
N GLY A 299 -14.14 -17.30 5.52
CA GLY A 299 -13.22 -16.26 5.02
C GLY A 299 -11.91 -16.86 4.48
N MET A 300 -11.38 -17.87 5.15
CA MET A 300 -10.17 -18.58 4.70
C MET A 300 -10.38 -19.36 3.41
N ARG A 301 -11.55 -19.97 3.21
CA ARG A 301 -11.89 -20.63 1.93
C ARG A 301 -11.93 -19.64 0.79
N ILE A 302 -12.60 -18.49 0.98
CA ILE A 302 -12.62 -17.41 -0.01
C ILE A 302 -11.19 -17.01 -0.38
N LEU A 303 -10.34 -16.70 0.61
CA LEU A 303 -8.95 -16.30 0.36
C LEU A 303 -8.14 -17.39 -0.39
N LYS A 304 -8.33 -18.67 -0.01
CA LYS A 304 -7.64 -19.79 -0.66
C LYS A 304 -8.13 -20.03 -2.09
N ASP A 305 -9.41 -19.82 -2.36
CA ASP A 305 -9.95 -19.89 -3.71
C ASP A 305 -9.38 -18.80 -4.59
N LYS A 306 -9.24 -17.56 -4.08
CA LYS A 306 -8.55 -16.45 -4.79
C LYS A 306 -7.07 -16.75 -5.03
N TRP A 307 -6.39 -17.37 -4.08
CA TRP A 307 -5.02 -17.86 -4.27
C TRP A 307 -4.95 -18.91 -5.40
N ASN A 308 -5.88 -19.86 -5.42
CA ASN A 308 -5.94 -20.89 -6.43
C ASN A 308 -6.22 -20.32 -7.82
N GLU A 309 -7.10 -19.31 -7.93
CA GLU A 309 -7.34 -18.57 -9.18
C GLU A 309 -6.03 -17.97 -9.74
N ALA A 310 -5.21 -17.33 -8.88
CA ALA A 310 -3.94 -16.72 -9.28
C ALA A 310 -2.87 -17.76 -9.66
N ASN A 311 -2.89 -18.94 -9.05
CA ASN A 311 -1.82 -19.93 -9.17
C ASN A 311 -2.22 -21.18 -9.98
N SER A 312 -3.49 -21.28 -10.43
CA SER A 312 -3.92 -22.37 -11.28
C SER A 312 -3.31 -22.23 -12.68
N LYS A 313 -2.77 -23.36 -13.20
CA LYS A 313 -2.24 -23.44 -14.57
C LYS A 313 -3.33 -23.51 -15.66
N ALA A 314 -4.58 -23.25 -15.32
CA ALA A 314 -5.64 -23.26 -16.32
C ALA A 314 -5.39 -22.07 -17.26
N GLU A 315 -4.79 -22.36 -18.40
CA GLU A 315 -4.94 -21.59 -19.63
C GLU A 315 -6.45 -21.57 -19.99
N SER A 316 -7.25 -20.97 -19.15
CA SER A 316 -8.62 -20.67 -19.54
C SER A 316 -8.52 -19.56 -20.58
N SER A 317 -8.97 -19.88 -21.78
CA SER A 317 -9.02 -19.06 -22.98
C SER A 317 -9.85 -17.77 -22.83
N LEU A 318 -10.23 -17.38 -21.64
CA LEU A 318 -10.88 -16.14 -21.28
C LEU A 318 -9.84 -15.21 -20.70
N ALA A 319 -9.28 -14.37 -21.57
CA ALA A 319 -8.33 -13.29 -21.26
C ALA A 319 -8.84 -12.28 -20.20
N TYR A 320 -9.99 -12.54 -19.59
CA TYR A 320 -10.72 -11.63 -18.72
C TYR A 320 -10.54 -11.91 -17.21
N ASN A 321 -9.92 -13.02 -16.81
CA ASN A 321 -9.87 -13.46 -15.42
C ASN A 321 -8.44 -13.65 -14.88
N LEU A 322 -7.45 -13.05 -15.50
CA LEU A 322 -6.07 -13.24 -15.06
C LEU A 322 -5.77 -12.41 -13.82
N ILE A 323 -5.69 -13.10 -12.70
CA ILE A 323 -4.99 -12.63 -11.52
C ILE A 323 -3.52 -13.05 -11.72
N PRO A 324 -2.55 -12.11 -11.78
CA PRO A 324 -1.16 -12.48 -12.01
C PRO A 324 -0.62 -13.37 -10.90
N LYS A 325 0.18 -14.36 -11.28
CA LYS A 325 1.00 -15.11 -10.34
C LYS A 325 2.16 -14.24 -9.86
N VAL A 326 2.45 -14.25 -8.57
CA VAL A 326 3.59 -13.55 -8.00
C VAL A 326 4.72 -14.55 -7.76
N ASN A 327 5.91 -14.23 -8.22
CA ASN A 327 7.12 -15.04 -8.10
C ASN A 327 6.90 -16.51 -8.55
N ASP A 328 7.33 -17.46 -7.74
CA ASP A 328 7.14 -18.89 -7.93
C ASP A 328 5.75 -19.41 -7.50
N GLY A 329 4.96 -18.55 -6.81
CA GLY A 329 3.67 -18.94 -6.22
C GLY A 329 3.83 -19.89 -5.03
N ASN A 330 4.95 -19.78 -4.27
CA ASN A 330 5.11 -20.49 -3.02
C ASN A 330 4.18 -19.87 -1.95
N PRO A 331 3.23 -20.63 -1.35
CA PRO A 331 2.30 -20.09 -0.35
C PRO A 331 2.97 -19.65 0.95
N ASP A 332 4.17 -20.16 1.26
CA ASP A 332 4.92 -19.75 2.46
C ASP A 332 5.41 -18.30 2.40
N LYS A 333 5.42 -17.67 1.22
CA LYS A 333 5.95 -16.32 1.01
C LYS A 333 4.85 -15.27 1.05
N LEU A 334 5.01 -14.32 1.95
CA LEU A 334 4.05 -13.23 2.18
C LEU A 334 3.74 -12.45 0.89
N GLU A 335 4.77 -12.07 0.13
CA GLU A 335 4.65 -11.27 -1.09
C GLU A 335 3.83 -11.97 -2.18
N ASN A 336 3.82 -13.30 -2.19
CA ASN A 336 3.13 -14.08 -3.21
C ASN A 336 1.60 -14.00 -3.11
N TRP A 337 1.07 -13.52 -1.99
CA TRP A 337 -0.37 -13.38 -1.74
C TRP A 337 -0.98 -12.08 -2.24
N TYR A 338 -0.18 -11.18 -2.81
CA TYR A 338 -0.60 -9.82 -3.18
C TYR A 338 -1.93 -9.77 -3.95
N PHE A 339 -2.04 -10.54 -5.03
CA PHE A 339 -3.27 -10.54 -5.83
C PHE A 339 -4.40 -11.39 -5.23
N ALA A 340 -4.10 -12.40 -4.43
CA ALA A 340 -5.12 -13.12 -3.69
C ALA A 340 -5.80 -12.22 -2.64
N ILE A 341 -5.02 -11.37 -1.97
CA ILE A 341 -5.52 -10.36 -1.03
C ILE A 341 -6.36 -9.33 -1.77
N LEU A 342 -5.87 -8.81 -2.91
CA LEU A 342 -6.63 -7.90 -3.76
C LEU A 342 -7.99 -8.50 -4.16
N ALA A 343 -7.99 -9.75 -4.66
CA ALA A 343 -9.19 -10.42 -5.13
C ALA A 343 -10.12 -10.87 -3.98
N TYR A 344 -9.63 -11.01 -2.77
CA TYR A 344 -10.43 -11.26 -1.57
C TYR A 344 -11.47 -10.14 -1.36
N ASN A 345 -11.03 -8.89 -1.41
CA ASN A 345 -11.93 -7.74 -1.30
C ASN A 345 -12.67 -7.45 -2.62
N GLY A 346 -12.09 -7.81 -3.76
CA GLY A 346 -12.67 -7.65 -5.08
C GLY A 346 -11.73 -6.94 -6.06
N ARG A 347 -11.87 -7.25 -7.35
CA ARG A 347 -11.08 -6.64 -8.42
C ARG A 347 -11.67 -5.30 -8.88
N LEU A 348 -11.85 -4.38 -7.95
CA LEU A 348 -12.47 -3.09 -8.14
C LEU A 348 -11.44 -2.01 -8.45
N GLU A 349 -11.82 -0.93 -9.12
CA GLU A 349 -10.91 0.15 -9.54
C GLU A 349 -10.13 0.75 -8.35
N ARG A 350 -10.74 0.85 -7.17
CA ARG A 350 -10.04 1.29 -5.96
C ARG A 350 -8.91 0.37 -5.51
N ASN A 351 -8.97 -0.91 -5.87
CA ASN A 351 -7.94 -1.90 -5.56
C ASN A 351 -6.88 -2.01 -6.67
N ASP A 352 -7.01 -1.17 -7.73
CA ASP A 352 -5.98 -1.04 -8.76
C ASP A 352 -4.73 -0.39 -8.14
N PRO A 353 -3.63 -1.13 -7.98
CA PRO A 353 -2.43 -0.59 -7.34
C PRO A 353 -1.70 0.45 -8.17
N ILE A 354 -2.06 0.60 -9.45
CA ILE A 354 -1.52 1.65 -10.32
C ILE A 354 -2.26 2.97 -10.09
N ALA A 355 -3.59 2.90 -10.00
CA ALA A 355 -4.41 4.08 -9.78
C ALA A 355 -4.44 4.52 -8.30
N ASN A 356 -4.33 3.56 -7.37
CA ASN A 356 -4.48 3.78 -5.93
C ASN A 356 -3.34 3.12 -5.12
N PRO A 357 -2.08 3.50 -5.36
CA PRO A 357 -0.91 2.79 -4.81
C PRO A 357 -0.78 2.84 -3.29
N GLN A 358 -1.54 3.69 -2.60
CA GLN A 358 -1.50 3.83 -1.15
C GLN A 358 -2.80 3.42 -0.45
N THR A 359 -3.90 3.34 -1.18
CA THR A 359 -5.23 3.12 -0.62
C THR A 359 -5.92 1.88 -1.14
N ALA A 360 -5.31 1.18 -2.12
CA ALA A 360 -5.79 -0.11 -2.57
C ALA A 360 -5.80 -1.11 -1.40
N TYR A 361 -6.81 -1.97 -1.33
CA TYR A 361 -7.05 -2.85 -0.20
C TYR A 361 -5.82 -3.71 0.17
N GLN A 362 -5.16 -4.32 -0.81
CA GLN A 362 -3.96 -5.12 -0.56
C GLN A 362 -2.81 -4.26 0.00
N GLU A 363 -2.64 -3.02 -0.45
CA GLU A 363 -1.63 -2.11 0.09
C GLU A 363 -1.88 -1.80 1.57
N LEU A 364 -3.15 -1.59 1.92
CA LEU A 364 -3.55 -1.38 3.31
C LEU A 364 -3.33 -2.63 4.18
N VAL A 365 -3.59 -3.84 3.63
CA VAL A 365 -3.30 -5.10 4.34
C VAL A 365 -1.80 -5.28 4.58
N TYR A 366 -0.94 -4.96 3.59
CA TYR A 366 0.51 -5.01 3.78
C TYR A 366 1.00 -3.96 4.78
N LYS A 367 0.43 -2.76 4.76
CA LYS A 367 0.70 -1.72 5.75
C LYS A 367 0.32 -2.17 7.17
N GLU A 368 -0.81 -2.87 7.32
CA GLU A 368 -1.19 -3.47 8.61
C GLU A 368 -0.21 -4.56 9.06
N MET A 369 0.32 -5.39 8.14
CA MET A 369 1.36 -6.36 8.48
C MET A 369 2.62 -5.66 9.01
N GLU A 370 3.07 -4.59 8.35
CA GLU A 370 4.24 -3.82 8.78
C GLU A 370 4.03 -3.21 10.16
N ASN A 371 2.90 -2.52 10.38
CA ASN A 371 2.61 -1.82 11.62
C ASN A 371 2.31 -2.77 12.79
N GLN A 372 1.56 -3.85 12.56
CA GLN A 372 1.01 -4.69 13.61
C GLN A 372 1.74 -6.02 13.79
N SER A 373 2.33 -6.57 12.73
CA SER A 373 3.14 -7.79 12.80
C SER A 373 4.65 -7.52 12.87
N LEU A 374 5.07 -6.27 12.66
CA LEU A 374 6.47 -5.82 12.66
C LEU A 374 7.30 -6.51 11.58
N ILE A 375 6.71 -6.78 10.42
CA ILE A 375 7.37 -7.38 9.28
C ILE A 375 7.29 -6.40 8.11
N THR A 376 8.45 -5.90 7.69
CA THR A 376 8.58 -5.14 6.45
C THR A 376 8.73 -6.12 5.31
N THR A 377 7.74 -6.20 4.43
CA THR A 377 7.77 -7.03 3.24
C THR A 377 8.46 -6.32 2.08
N THR A 378 8.90 -7.07 1.07
CA THR A 378 9.36 -6.46 -0.18
C THR A 378 8.19 -5.79 -0.87
N PRO A 379 8.26 -4.47 -1.16
CA PRO A 379 7.20 -3.75 -1.84
C PRO A 379 6.89 -4.33 -3.21
N PHE A 380 5.60 -4.39 -3.54
CA PHE A 380 5.16 -4.92 -4.82
C PHE A 380 5.53 -3.97 -5.97
N PRO A 381 6.20 -4.43 -7.06
CA PRO A 381 6.69 -3.57 -8.15
C PRO A 381 5.56 -3.16 -9.11
N THR A 382 4.68 -2.27 -8.68
CA THR A 382 3.52 -1.79 -9.45
C THR A 382 3.87 -1.23 -10.82
N HIS A 383 5.08 -0.65 -10.97
CA HIS A 383 5.61 -0.14 -12.24
C HIS A 383 5.82 -1.23 -13.32
N LEU A 384 5.86 -2.52 -12.95
CA LEU A 384 5.93 -3.65 -13.87
C LEU A 384 4.55 -4.10 -14.35
N LEU A 385 3.48 -3.61 -13.73
CA LEU A 385 2.12 -3.92 -14.13
C LEU A 385 1.77 -3.20 -15.44
N THR A 386 1.22 -3.96 -16.38
CA THR A 386 0.60 -3.38 -17.57
C THR A 386 -0.90 -3.44 -17.38
N PRO A 387 -1.59 -2.29 -17.27
CA PRO A 387 -3.03 -2.26 -17.15
C PRO A 387 -3.69 -2.96 -18.33
N GLY A 388 -4.58 -3.86 -18.06
CA GLY A 388 -5.48 -4.45 -19.02
C GLY A 388 -6.88 -4.04 -18.65
N ARG A 389 -7.40 -2.90 -19.12
CA ARG A 389 -8.80 -2.58 -18.94
C ARG A 389 -9.65 -3.49 -19.81
N ILE A 390 -10.62 -4.14 -19.21
CA ILE A 390 -11.72 -4.74 -19.96
C ILE A 390 -12.55 -3.57 -20.46
N SER A 391 -12.54 -3.32 -21.77
CA SER A 391 -13.38 -2.32 -22.42
C SER A 391 -14.82 -2.84 -22.45
N GLY A 392 -15.58 -2.58 -21.43
CA GLY A 392 -17.02 -2.68 -21.33
C GLY A 392 -17.49 -1.50 -20.52
N LYS A 393 -18.68 -0.99 -20.76
CA LYS A 393 -19.31 0.10 -20.00
C LYS A 393 -19.56 -0.25 -18.51
N LEU A 394 -19.09 -1.37 -18.04
CA LEU A 394 -19.01 -1.79 -16.65
C LEU A 394 -17.76 -1.16 -16.07
N GLY A 395 -17.95 0.01 -15.48
CA GLY A 395 -16.90 0.63 -14.71
C GLY A 395 -16.32 -0.39 -13.76
N SER A 396 -15.02 -0.63 -13.85
CA SER A 396 -14.11 -0.94 -12.77
C SER A 396 -13.70 -2.37 -12.47
N TYR A 397 -14.03 -3.38 -13.24
CA TYR A 397 -13.20 -4.58 -13.23
C TYR A 397 -11.91 -4.31 -13.96
N PHE A 398 -10.79 -4.34 -13.26
CA PHE A 398 -9.51 -4.28 -13.94
C PHE A 398 -8.89 -5.69 -14.07
N SER A 399 -8.20 -5.90 -15.17
CA SER A 399 -7.35 -7.05 -15.41
C SER A 399 -5.94 -6.59 -15.72
N PHE A 400 -4.98 -7.47 -15.52
CA PHE A 400 -3.61 -7.23 -15.94
C PHE A 400 -3.30 -8.00 -17.22
N LYS A 401 -2.50 -7.42 -18.11
CA LYS A 401 -1.97 -8.13 -19.28
C LYS A 401 -0.82 -9.07 -18.94
N THR A 402 -0.30 -8.95 -17.71
CA THR A 402 0.85 -9.70 -17.22
C THR A 402 0.37 -10.94 -16.47
N ASN A 403 0.86 -12.11 -16.84
CA ASN A 403 0.48 -13.39 -16.23
C ASN A 403 1.29 -13.72 -14.97
N GLN A 404 2.48 -13.16 -14.84
CA GLN A 404 3.40 -13.39 -13.74
C GLN A 404 4.27 -12.16 -13.49
N ILE A 405 4.53 -11.85 -12.23
CA ILE A 405 5.39 -10.76 -11.78
C ILE A 405 6.35 -11.30 -10.73
N SER A 406 7.61 -10.88 -10.81
CA SER A 406 8.62 -11.13 -9.80
C SER A 406 8.86 -9.88 -8.96
N THR A 407 8.83 -10.02 -7.65
CA THR A 407 9.21 -8.95 -6.72
C THR A 407 10.74 -8.84 -6.66
N PRO A 408 11.31 -7.64 -6.57
CA PRO A 408 12.75 -7.44 -6.71
C PRO A 408 13.55 -7.71 -5.43
N GLY A 409 12.94 -8.12 -4.34
CA GLY A 409 13.56 -8.23 -3.03
C GLY A 409 13.46 -9.63 -2.42
N PRO A 410 13.88 -9.77 -1.15
CA PRO A 410 13.72 -11.01 -0.42
C PRO A 410 12.26 -11.34 -0.23
N LEU A 411 11.96 -12.64 -0.20
CA LEU A 411 10.61 -13.13 0.07
C LEU A 411 10.54 -13.56 1.54
N HIS A 412 9.61 -12.99 2.26
CA HIS A 412 9.44 -13.22 3.69
C HIS A 412 8.51 -14.39 3.97
N GLU A 413 8.84 -15.14 5.02
CA GLU A 413 7.97 -16.22 5.53
C GLU A 413 7.26 -15.75 6.80
N SER A 414 6.18 -16.44 7.14
CA SER A 414 5.51 -16.22 8.43
C SER A 414 6.48 -16.42 9.59
N THR A 415 6.48 -15.47 10.50
CA THR A 415 7.26 -15.50 11.75
C THR A 415 6.45 -16.07 12.92
N GLN A 416 5.20 -16.47 12.67
CA GLN A 416 4.26 -16.84 13.72
C GLN A 416 4.01 -18.35 13.83
N ASN A 417 4.85 -19.16 13.19
CA ASN A 417 4.75 -20.64 13.22
C ASN A 417 6.11 -21.32 13.39
N TYR A 418 6.99 -20.75 14.24
CA TYR A 418 8.25 -21.43 14.58
C TYR A 418 8.01 -22.54 15.60
N GLY A 419 8.50 -23.73 15.27
CA GLY A 419 8.45 -24.88 16.17
C GLY A 419 9.49 -24.80 17.30
N ASN A 420 9.25 -25.53 18.38
CA ASN A 420 10.23 -25.72 19.43
C ASN A 420 11.52 -26.37 18.86
N GLY A 421 12.69 -25.85 19.21
CA GLY A 421 13.97 -26.26 18.65
C GLY A 421 14.38 -25.56 17.36
N SER A 422 13.51 -24.75 16.75
CA SER A 422 13.85 -23.97 15.55
C SER A 422 15.00 -22.99 15.84
N THR A 423 15.94 -22.92 14.89
CA THR A 423 16.95 -21.86 14.85
C THR A 423 16.37 -20.65 14.11
N VAL A 424 16.51 -19.47 14.71
CA VAL A 424 16.14 -18.19 14.10
C VAL A 424 17.23 -17.15 14.38
N TYR A 425 17.22 -16.07 13.61
CA TYR A 425 18.19 -14.98 13.69
C TYR A 425 17.47 -13.66 13.91
N VAL A 426 18.09 -12.78 14.69
CA VAL A 426 17.57 -11.43 14.95
C VAL A 426 17.75 -10.56 13.70
N THR A 427 16.67 -9.90 13.26
CA THR A 427 16.68 -8.98 12.10
C THR A 427 16.80 -7.51 12.50
N ALA A 428 16.46 -7.15 13.74
CA ALA A 428 16.55 -5.78 14.26
C ALA A 428 17.94 -5.49 14.86
N ASP A 429 18.39 -4.24 14.81
CA ASP A 429 19.71 -3.82 15.28
C ASP A 429 19.89 -4.00 16.78
N LYS A 430 18.79 -3.81 17.53
CA LYS A 430 18.75 -4.00 18.99
C LYS A 430 17.42 -4.61 19.39
N LEU A 431 17.31 -5.93 19.35
CA LEU A 431 16.14 -6.62 19.84
C LEU A 431 16.18 -6.74 21.36
N THR A 432 15.14 -6.24 22.03
CA THR A 432 15.03 -6.37 23.49
C THR A 432 14.67 -7.81 23.88
N LEU A 433 15.55 -8.46 24.64
CA LEU A 433 15.23 -9.71 25.33
C LEU A 433 14.47 -9.39 26.62
N ARG A 434 13.31 -10.01 26.83
CA ARG A 434 12.44 -9.73 27.97
C ARG A 434 12.28 -10.94 28.89
N ASN A 435 11.96 -10.71 30.17
CA ASN A 435 11.71 -11.79 31.13
C ASN A 435 10.38 -12.52 30.91
N SER A 436 9.42 -11.88 30.24
CA SER A 436 8.10 -12.41 29.86
C SER A 436 7.55 -11.66 28.64
N PRO A 437 6.50 -12.14 27.94
CA PRO A 437 5.78 -11.36 26.95
C PRO A 437 5.38 -9.99 27.50
N ASN A 438 5.71 -8.91 26.76
CA ASN A 438 5.55 -7.50 27.19
C ASN A 438 6.23 -7.13 28.54
N GLY A 439 7.07 -8.00 29.09
CA GLY A 439 7.73 -7.80 30.38
C GLY A 439 8.95 -6.89 30.34
N SER A 440 9.66 -6.80 31.45
CA SER A 440 10.86 -5.98 31.59
C SER A 440 12.03 -6.52 30.76
N SER A 441 12.89 -5.62 30.28
CA SER A 441 14.13 -5.97 29.57
C SER A 441 15.11 -6.71 30.49
N VAL A 442 15.68 -7.81 30.01
CA VAL A 442 16.77 -8.55 30.65
C VAL A 442 18.04 -8.51 29.81
N GLY A 443 17.98 -7.85 28.67
CA GLY A 443 19.13 -7.65 27.78
C GLY A 443 18.74 -7.13 26.41
N SER A 444 19.75 -6.89 25.57
CA SER A 444 19.59 -6.54 24.15
C SER A 444 20.35 -7.56 23.32
N LEU A 445 19.81 -7.91 22.18
CA LEU A 445 20.37 -8.85 21.20
C LEU A 445 20.72 -8.07 19.93
N PRO A 446 21.95 -8.20 19.41
CA PRO A 446 22.33 -7.56 18.16
C PRO A 446 21.67 -8.24 16.95
N ARG A 447 21.65 -7.56 15.81
CA ARG A 447 21.32 -8.15 14.50
C ARG A 447 22.19 -9.38 14.26
N GLY A 448 21.61 -10.41 13.64
CA GLY A 448 22.31 -11.67 13.35
C GLY A 448 22.50 -12.62 14.54
N GLU A 449 22.15 -12.22 15.78
CA GLU A 449 22.25 -13.14 16.94
C GLU A 449 21.40 -14.38 16.68
N LYS A 450 22.05 -15.53 16.79
CA LYS A 450 21.42 -16.84 16.63
C LYS A 450 20.66 -17.23 17.88
N LEU A 451 19.38 -17.53 17.72
CA LEU A 451 18.49 -17.93 18.79
C LEU A 451 17.91 -19.32 18.53
N THR A 452 17.64 -20.04 19.61
CA THR A 452 16.85 -21.29 19.55
C THR A 452 15.52 -21.04 20.23
N ILE A 453 14.43 -21.32 19.53
CA ILE A 453 13.05 -21.31 20.10
C ILE A 453 12.95 -22.44 21.11
N THR A 454 12.52 -22.15 22.32
CA THR A 454 12.50 -23.12 23.44
C THR A 454 11.09 -23.55 23.87
N GLY A 455 10.07 -23.09 23.17
CA GLY A 455 8.69 -23.48 23.44
C GLY A 455 7.68 -22.84 22.50
N GLY A 456 6.40 -23.08 22.71
CA GLY A 456 5.33 -22.49 21.90
C GLY A 456 5.22 -20.97 22.11
N TYR A 457 4.59 -20.29 21.16
CA TYR A 457 4.39 -18.84 21.22
C TYR A 457 3.32 -18.43 22.22
N THR A 458 3.41 -17.18 22.67
CA THR A 458 2.35 -16.47 23.40
C THR A 458 1.81 -15.34 22.53
N ALA A 459 0.49 -15.35 22.29
CA ALA A 459 -0.16 -14.27 21.55
C ALA A 459 -0.37 -13.01 22.44
N ASN A 460 -0.46 -11.85 21.82
CA ASN A 460 -0.84 -10.62 22.50
C ASN A 460 -2.36 -10.57 22.73
N ASN A 461 -2.75 -10.00 23.86
CA ASN A 461 -4.17 -9.68 24.10
C ASN A 461 -4.50 -8.28 23.56
N SER A 462 -4.25 -8.09 22.27
CA SER A 462 -4.43 -6.82 21.55
C SER A 462 -4.68 -7.10 20.08
N ASN A 463 -5.60 -6.36 19.47
CA ASN A 463 -5.84 -6.40 18.02
C ASN A 463 -4.93 -5.45 17.21
N VAL A 464 -4.09 -4.67 17.87
CA VAL A 464 -3.08 -3.80 17.23
C VAL A 464 -1.66 -4.29 17.47
N ASN A 465 -1.48 -5.52 17.95
CA ASN A 465 -0.19 -6.19 18.07
C ASN A 465 -0.37 -7.63 17.57
N HIS A 466 -0.24 -7.83 16.26
CA HIS A 466 -0.50 -9.12 15.63
C HIS A 466 0.66 -10.11 15.77
N TYR A 467 1.88 -9.61 16.06
CA TYR A 467 3.04 -10.46 16.33
C TYR A 467 2.85 -11.31 17.59
N VAL A 468 3.64 -12.35 17.72
CA VAL A 468 3.63 -13.26 18.88
C VAL A 468 4.95 -13.21 19.61
N TRP A 469 4.99 -13.70 20.84
CA TRP A 469 6.19 -13.78 21.65
C TRP A 469 6.72 -15.21 21.71
N TYR A 470 8.01 -15.39 21.43
CA TYR A 470 8.67 -16.68 21.56
C TYR A 470 9.61 -16.70 22.75
N PRO A 471 9.57 -17.78 23.57
CA PRO A 471 10.63 -18.07 24.50
C PRO A 471 11.86 -18.53 23.70
N VAL A 472 13.00 -17.93 23.97
CA VAL A 472 14.25 -18.17 23.22
C VAL A 472 15.42 -18.43 24.15
N ARG A 473 16.47 -19.08 23.59
CA ARG A 473 17.79 -19.21 24.19
C ARG A 473 18.83 -18.69 23.19
N THR A 474 19.72 -17.80 23.64
CA THR A 474 20.85 -17.30 22.87
C THR A 474 21.96 -18.34 22.76
N SER A 475 22.94 -18.12 21.87
CA SER A 475 24.17 -18.91 21.76
C SER A 475 24.98 -18.92 23.04
N SER A 476 24.94 -17.84 23.86
CA SER A 476 25.58 -17.72 25.16
C SER A 476 24.80 -18.36 26.31
N GLY A 477 23.62 -18.96 26.06
CA GLY A 477 22.76 -19.65 27.03
C GLY A 477 21.78 -18.75 27.78
N LYS A 478 21.70 -17.43 27.51
CA LYS A 478 20.68 -16.56 28.09
C LYS A 478 19.30 -16.96 27.57
N THR A 479 18.30 -16.87 28.43
CA THR A 479 16.90 -17.15 28.08
C THR A 479 16.00 -15.93 28.28
N GLY A 480 14.92 -15.86 27.52
CA GLY A 480 13.94 -14.78 27.62
C GLY A 480 12.89 -14.89 26.51
N TYR A 481 12.17 -13.80 26.27
CA TYR A 481 11.14 -13.69 25.25
C TYR A 481 11.45 -12.58 24.26
N VAL A 482 11.18 -12.84 22.99
CA VAL A 482 11.35 -11.88 21.88
C VAL A 482 10.10 -11.85 21.02
N ALA A 483 9.84 -10.69 20.37
CA ALA A 483 8.74 -10.52 19.43
C ALA A 483 9.09 -11.17 18.08
N SER A 484 8.12 -11.89 17.50
CA SER A 484 8.30 -12.69 16.29
C SER A 484 8.69 -11.89 15.05
N GLY A 485 8.16 -10.67 14.89
CA GLY A 485 8.39 -9.86 13.68
C GLY A 485 9.85 -9.42 13.48
N TYR A 486 10.70 -9.60 14.49
CA TYR A 486 12.13 -9.34 14.42
C TYR A 486 12.98 -10.61 14.27
N LEU A 487 12.38 -11.70 13.77
CA LEU A 487 13.06 -12.99 13.62
C LEU A 487 13.01 -13.46 12.17
N SER A 488 14.08 -14.10 11.70
CA SER A 488 14.18 -14.76 10.39
C SER A 488 14.80 -16.13 10.51
N LYS A 489 14.45 -17.06 9.61
CA LYS A 489 15.17 -18.33 9.44
C LYS A 489 16.51 -18.16 8.70
N ALA A 490 16.65 -17.09 7.91
CA ALA A 490 17.86 -16.75 7.20
C ALA A 490 18.79 -15.89 8.06
N PRO A 491 20.10 -16.15 8.09
CA PRO A 491 21.04 -15.38 8.88
C PRO A 491 21.28 -13.96 8.34
N VAL A 492 21.10 -13.73 7.04
CA VAL A 492 21.31 -12.45 6.35
C VAL A 492 20.07 -12.12 5.54
N VAL A 493 19.61 -10.86 5.63
CA VAL A 493 18.53 -10.33 4.79
C VAL A 493 19.13 -9.68 3.54
N VAL A 494 18.68 -10.10 2.37
CA VAL A 494 19.22 -9.63 1.07
C VAL A 494 18.10 -9.04 0.24
N HIS A 495 18.29 -7.80 -0.25
CA HIS A 495 17.37 -7.10 -1.15
C HIS A 495 18.01 -6.92 -2.53
N ASN A 496 17.30 -7.29 -3.59
CA ASN A 496 17.71 -7.06 -4.97
C ASN A 496 16.91 -5.93 -5.58
N LEU A 497 17.50 -4.73 -5.65
CA LEU A 497 16.86 -3.55 -6.24
C LEU A 497 17.29 -3.42 -7.70
N GLU A 498 16.53 -4.06 -8.59
CA GLU A 498 16.92 -4.24 -9.98
C GLU A 498 15.78 -3.96 -10.96
N GLY A 499 16.15 -3.70 -12.19
CA GLY A 499 15.24 -3.53 -13.30
C GLY A 499 15.91 -3.93 -14.62
N SER A 500 15.12 -4.14 -15.67
CA SER A 500 15.61 -4.53 -17.01
C SER A 500 16.53 -3.49 -17.64
N ARG A 501 16.48 -2.25 -17.22
CA ARG A 501 17.30 -1.10 -17.62
C ARG A 501 17.49 -0.16 -16.44
N ARG A 502 18.42 0.79 -16.56
CA ARG A 502 18.75 1.79 -15.54
C ARG A 502 17.54 2.58 -15.05
N ASN A 503 16.64 2.99 -15.97
CA ASN A 503 15.41 3.69 -15.62
C ASN A 503 14.48 2.79 -14.78
N ALA A 504 14.38 1.50 -15.10
CA ALA A 504 13.61 0.53 -14.32
C ALA A 504 14.27 0.21 -12.96
N THR A 505 15.63 0.16 -12.91
CA THR A 505 16.34 0.04 -11.64
C THR A 505 16.06 1.24 -10.73
N SER A 506 16.10 2.47 -11.25
CA SER A 506 15.78 3.66 -10.44
C SER A 506 14.33 3.65 -9.94
N ALA A 507 13.38 3.17 -10.75
CA ALA A 507 11.99 3.00 -10.34
C ALA A 507 11.85 1.90 -9.27
N SER A 508 12.59 0.79 -9.38
CA SER A 508 12.61 -0.27 -8.36
C SER A 508 13.15 0.22 -7.02
N ILE A 509 14.24 0.99 -7.03
CA ILE A 509 14.81 1.63 -5.84
C ILE A 509 13.81 2.60 -5.21
N SER A 510 13.16 3.44 -6.03
CA SER A 510 12.13 4.38 -5.58
C SER A 510 10.92 3.66 -4.98
N ASN A 511 10.43 2.63 -5.66
CA ASN A 511 9.31 1.84 -5.18
C ASN A 511 9.64 1.16 -3.84
N TYR A 512 10.86 0.67 -3.65
CA TYR A 512 11.28 0.10 -2.38
C TYR A 512 11.32 1.15 -1.26
N GLY A 513 11.98 2.29 -1.49
CA GLY A 513 12.27 3.28 -0.46
C GLY A 513 11.08 4.19 -0.09
N TRP A 514 10.14 4.38 -1.02
CA TRP A 514 8.98 5.28 -0.87
C TRP A 514 7.68 4.58 -1.26
N HIS A 515 7.55 3.30 -0.89
CA HIS A 515 6.44 2.44 -1.30
C HIS A 515 5.07 2.98 -0.85
N LEU A 516 4.95 3.33 0.43
CA LEU A 516 3.72 3.86 1.04
C LEU A 516 3.79 5.39 1.26
N GLU A 517 4.73 6.06 0.63
CA GLU A 517 4.98 7.49 0.82
C GLU A 517 4.64 8.27 -0.45
N SER A 518 4.20 9.51 -0.25
CA SER A 518 4.07 10.52 -1.31
C SER A 518 5.07 11.64 -1.04
N PRO A 519 6.34 11.48 -1.48
CA PRO A 519 7.35 12.50 -1.27
C PRO A 519 6.95 13.80 -1.97
N GLU A 520 7.27 14.94 -1.34
CA GLU A 520 6.98 16.25 -1.92
C GLU A 520 7.63 16.46 -3.28
N ALA A 521 8.82 15.85 -3.50
CA ALA A 521 9.59 16.04 -4.71
C ALA A 521 10.00 14.70 -5.36
N VAL A 522 10.38 14.81 -6.62
CA VAL A 522 11.16 13.82 -7.37
C VAL A 522 12.31 14.54 -8.04
N VAL A 523 13.52 13.98 -7.94
CA VAL A 523 14.69 14.47 -8.68
C VAL A 523 14.90 13.59 -9.91
N LEU A 524 14.96 14.19 -11.10
CA LEU A 524 15.11 13.50 -12.37
C LEU A 524 16.50 13.74 -12.95
N GLY A 525 17.24 12.64 -13.17
CA GLY A 525 18.57 12.61 -13.76
C GLY A 525 18.60 11.88 -15.09
N ARG A 526 19.68 12.10 -15.87
CA ARG A 526 19.92 11.41 -17.14
C ARG A 526 20.52 10.02 -16.92
N SER A 527 20.01 9.01 -17.62
CA SER A 527 20.36 7.60 -17.40
C SER A 527 21.68 7.15 -18.02
N ASP A 528 22.08 7.71 -19.16
CA ASP A 528 23.28 7.28 -19.89
C ASP A 528 24.54 8.13 -19.56
N LEU A 529 24.36 9.39 -19.15
CA LEU A 529 25.42 10.31 -18.76
C LEU A 529 25.06 11.06 -17.49
N PRO A 530 25.14 10.43 -16.31
CA PRO A 530 24.50 10.93 -15.08
C PRO A 530 25.32 11.97 -14.31
N ILE A 531 26.34 12.59 -14.91
CA ILE A 531 27.30 13.46 -14.21
C ILE A 531 26.64 14.64 -13.48
N ASP A 532 25.64 15.28 -14.09
CA ASP A 532 24.89 16.37 -13.47
C ASP A 532 24.06 15.87 -12.27
N ALA A 533 23.49 14.66 -12.40
CA ALA A 533 22.64 14.05 -11.38
C ALA A 533 23.41 13.59 -10.13
N PHE A 534 24.75 13.45 -10.19
CA PHE A 534 25.55 13.11 -9.01
C PHE A 534 25.35 14.10 -7.87
N THR A 535 25.27 15.39 -8.20
CA THR A 535 25.03 16.43 -7.20
C THR A 535 23.56 16.47 -6.77
N GLY A 536 22.65 16.06 -7.66
CA GLY A 536 21.20 15.99 -7.41
C GLY A 536 20.80 14.96 -6.36
N SER A 537 21.64 13.93 -6.09
CA SER A 537 21.37 12.94 -5.06
C SER A 537 21.30 13.54 -3.65
N VAL A 538 22.06 14.60 -3.39
CA VAL A 538 22.03 15.34 -2.12
C VAL A 538 20.69 16.09 -1.96
N LEU A 539 20.22 16.73 -3.02
CA LEU A 539 18.91 17.40 -3.03
C LEU A 539 17.78 16.38 -2.79
N ALA A 540 17.83 15.25 -3.51
CA ALA A 540 16.84 14.20 -3.34
C ALA A 540 16.81 13.66 -1.90
N ALA A 541 17.97 13.37 -1.31
CA ALA A 541 18.08 12.89 0.06
C ALA A 541 17.54 13.91 1.09
N GLN A 542 17.87 15.19 0.92
CA GLN A 542 17.42 16.25 1.86
C GLN A 542 15.92 16.54 1.77
N MET A 543 15.28 16.18 0.65
CA MET A 543 13.84 16.25 0.49
C MET A 543 13.13 14.91 0.77
N ASP A 544 13.84 13.93 1.34
CA ASP A 544 13.37 12.56 1.49
C ASP A 544 12.65 12.06 0.23
N SER A 545 13.31 12.14 -0.89
CA SER A 545 12.74 11.94 -2.23
C SER A 545 13.60 11.02 -3.08
N PRO A 546 13.02 10.24 -4.00
CA PRO A 546 13.78 9.40 -4.90
C PRO A 546 14.48 10.22 -6.00
N LEU A 547 15.60 9.67 -6.50
CA LEU A 547 16.24 10.11 -7.74
C LEU A 547 15.90 9.11 -8.83
N LEU A 548 15.03 9.53 -9.76
CA LEU A 548 14.63 8.76 -10.93
C LEU A 548 15.50 9.09 -12.13
N LEU A 549 15.56 8.16 -13.08
CA LEU A 549 16.33 8.31 -14.30
C LEU A 549 15.42 8.36 -15.53
N THR A 550 15.87 9.16 -16.54
CA THR A 550 15.23 9.26 -17.86
C THR A 550 16.26 9.26 -18.97
N ASP A 551 15.84 8.93 -20.19
CA ASP A 551 16.68 9.10 -21.36
C ASP A 551 16.77 10.58 -21.75
N GLN A 552 17.83 10.94 -22.50
CA GLN A 552 18.06 12.33 -22.90
C GLN A 552 16.86 12.97 -23.62
N ASN A 553 16.27 12.24 -24.57
CA ASN A 553 15.24 12.79 -25.48
C ASN A 553 13.86 12.17 -25.31
N LYS A 554 13.69 11.23 -24.39
CA LYS A 554 12.45 10.49 -24.19
C LYS A 554 12.20 10.25 -22.72
N LEU A 555 11.00 10.60 -22.27
CA LEU A 555 10.51 10.23 -20.96
C LEU A 555 9.98 8.78 -21.01
N GLU A 556 10.70 7.85 -20.37
CA GLU A 556 10.34 6.44 -20.40
C GLU A 556 9.09 6.14 -19.59
N GLN A 557 8.27 5.19 -20.04
CA GLN A 557 7.00 4.89 -19.40
C GLN A 557 7.15 4.41 -17.96
N VAL A 558 8.21 3.64 -17.66
CA VAL A 558 8.49 3.19 -16.28
C VAL A 558 8.72 4.36 -15.34
N THR A 559 9.43 5.40 -15.79
CA THR A 559 9.64 6.63 -15.02
C THR A 559 8.33 7.43 -14.87
N VAL A 560 7.51 7.48 -15.92
CA VAL A 560 6.17 8.11 -15.86
C VAL A 560 5.30 7.42 -14.82
N THR A 561 5.21 6.08 -14.87
CA THR A 561 4.40 5.29 -13.94
C THR A 561 4.85 5.51 -12.49
N GLU A 562 6.15 5.59 -12.26
CA GLU A 562 6.68 5.80 -10.91
C GLU A 562 6.42 7.23 -10.40
N ILE A 563 6.58 8.26 -11.24
CA ILE A 563 6.22 9.64 -10.88
C ILE A 563 4.72 9.75 -10.58
N ASP A 564 3.88 9.09 -11.38
CA ASP A 564 2.43 9.06 -11.18
C ASP A 564 2.07 8.42 -9.83
N ARG A 565 2.69 7.30 -9.48
CA ARG A 565 2.53 6.64 -8.17
C ARG A 565 2.91 7.54 -7.00
N LEU A 566 4.04 8.25 -7.11
CA LEU A 566 4.55 9.13 -6.06
C LEU A 566 3.73 10.42 -5.93
N ASN A 567 3.11 10.87 -7.01
CA ASN A 567 2.29 12.08 -7.09
C ASN A 567 2.96 13.33 -6.48
N PRO A 568 4.22 13.66 -6.85
CA PRO A 568 4.97 14.75 -6.21
C PRO A 568 4.39 16.12 -6.57
N SER A 569 4.49 17.08 -5.65
CA SER A 569 4.14 18.48 -5.92
C SER A 569 5.21 19.21 -6.77
N ILE A 570 6.45 18.68 -6.76
CA ILE A 570 7.57 19.26 -7.52
C ILE A 570 8.42 18.20 -8.20
N ILE A 571 8.85 18.44 -9.44
CA ILE A 571 9.77 17.58 -10.18
C ILE A 571 10.98 18.40 -10.59
N TYR A 572 12.13 18.10 -9.98
CA TYR A 572 13.40 18.73 -10.34
C TYR A 572 14.06 18.02 -11.51
N ILE A 573 14.35 18.73 -12.60
CA ILE A 573 15.16 18.26 -13.72
C ILE A 573 16.60 18.73 -13.53
N VAL A 574 17.52 17.81 -13.22
CA VAL A 574 18.93 18.16 -13.02
C VAL A 574 19.72 18.04 -14.33
N GLY A 575 20.18 19.19 -14.82
CA GLY A 575 20.95 19.32 -16.04
C GLY A 575 20.27 20.17 -17.13
N ALA A 576 21.08 20.76 -17.98
CA ALA A 576 20.63 21.62 -19.09
C ALA A 576 19.98 20.80 -20.22
N GLU A 577 19.38 21.47 -21.23
CA GLU A 577 18.72 20.82 -22.36
C GLU A 577 19.57 19.79 -23.12
N PRO A 578 20.92 19.94 -23.25
CA PRO A 578 21.76 18.89 -23.79
C PRO A 578 21.86 17.63 -22.90
N ALA A 579 21.56 17.73 -21.60
CA ALA A 579 21.50 16.59 -20.70
C ALA A 579 20.12 15.93 -20.74
N ILE A 580 19.07 16.70 -20.51
CA ILE A 580 17.67 16.26 -20.59
C ILE A 580 16.91 17.27 -21.45
N SER A 581 16.44 16.84 -22.61
CA SER A 581 15.89 17.72 -23.62
C SER A 581 14.62 18.46 -23.19
N LYS A 582 14.31 19.54 -23.89
CA LYS A 582 13.07 20.30 -23.70
C LYS A 582 11.82 19.45 -23.98
N ASN A 583 11.94 18.44 -24.84
CA ASN A 583 10.83 17.53 -25.11
C ASN A 583 10.44 16.74 -23.87
N VAL A 584 11.41 16.21 -23.13
CA VAL A 584 11.17 15.50 -21.86
C VAL A 584 10.51 16.45 -20.84
N GLU A 585 10.99 17.69 -20.73
CA GLU A 585 10.36 18.69 -19.84
C GLU A 585 8.92 19.01 -20.28
N ASN A 586 8.66 19.14 -21.56
CA ASN A 586 7.31 19.38 -22.08
C ASN A 586 6.38 18.19 -21.82
N ASP A 587 6.90 16.97 -21.97
CA ASP A 587 6.14 15.73 -21.67
C ASP A 587 5.79 15.65 -20.18
N LEU A 588 6.72 16.01 -19.28
CA LEU A 588 6.46 16.10 -17.84
C LEU A 588 5.34 17.12 -17.55
N ARG A 589 5.43 18.35 -18.07
CA ARG A 589 4.40 19.38 -17.89
C ARG A 589 3.03 18.97 -18.39
N LYS A 590 3.00 18.21 -19.48
CA LYS A 590 1.74 17.70 -20.04
C LYS A 590 1.14 16.56 -19.23
N LYS A 591 1.98 15.63 -18.73
CA LYS A 591 1.53 14.45 -17.98
C LYS A 591 1.22 14.75 -16.52
N PHE A 592 1.95 15.69 -15.93
CA PHE A 592 1.83 16.07 -14.52
C PHE A 592 1.47 17.55 -14.36
N PRO A 593 0.26 17.98 -14.78
CA PRO A 593 -0.14 19.38 -14.80
C PRO A 593 -0.24 19.99 -13.38
N ASN A 594 -0.38 19.15 -12.35
CA ASN A 594 -0.47 19.57 -10.95
C ASN A 594 0.90 19.68 -10.28
N SER A 595 1.96 19.19 -10.90
CA SER A 595 3.32 19.27 -10.37
C SER A 595 4.07 20.50 -10.94
N THR A 596 4.81 21.17 -10.10
CA THR A 596 5.76 22.20 -10.53
C THR A 596 6.98 21.51 -11.17
N ILE A 597 7.28 21.83 -12.42
CA ILE A 597 8.48 21.32 -13.10
C ILE A 597 9.56 22.38 -13.04
N GLU A 598 10.63 22.08 -12.31
CA GLU A 598 11.76 22.98 -12.10
C GLU A 598 13.05 22.41 -12.68
N ARG A 599 13.75 23.22 -13.50
CA ARG A 599 15.02 22.82 -14.07
C ARG A 599 16.18 23.46 -13.34
N VAL A 600 17.01 22.63 -12.70
CA VAL A 600 18.23 23.02 -12.02
C VAL A 600 19.42 22.77 -12.96
N ALA A 601 19.91 23.80 -13.59
CA ALA A 601 20.91 23.70 -14.65
C ALA A 601 21.84 24.91 -14.75
N GLY A 602 23.05 24.65 -15.20
CA GLY A 602 24.04 25.66 -15.59
C GLY A 602 24.59 25.41 -17.00
N SER A 603 25.44 26.31 -17.48
CA SER A 603 26.09 26.20 -18.78
C SER A 603 27.10 25.04 -18.86
N THR A 604 27.55 24.55 -17.74
CA THR A 604 28.44 23.39 -17.60
C THR A 604 28.07 22.59 -16.37
N ARG A 605 28.52 21.31 -16.27
CA ARG A 605 28.34 20.47 -15.08
C ARG A 605 28.82 21.12 -13.78
N TYR A 606 29.85 21.94 -13.84
CA TYR A 606 30.37 22.70 -12.67
C TYR A 606 29.39 23.76 -12.20
N VAL A 607 28.75 24.44 -13.14
CA VAL A 607 27.72 25.44 -12.86
C VAL A 607 26.42 24.76 -12.41
N THR A 608 26.06 23.63 -13.02
CA THR A 608 24.92 22.80 -12.57
C THR A 608 25.12 22.37 -11.11
N ALA A 609 26.32 21.87 -10.75
CA ALA A 609 26.63 21.47 -9.37
C ALA A 609 26.47 22.64 -8.38
N VAL A 610 26.86 23.86 -8.76
CA VAL A 610 26.66 25.07 -7.95
C VAL A 610 25.17 25.40 -7.82
N LYS A 611 24.38 25.26 -8.88
CA LYS A 611 22.93 25.46 -8.83
C LYS A 611 22.22 24.45 -7.93
N VAL A 612 22.58 23.19 -8.03
CA VAL A 612 22.08 22.16 -7.12
C VAL A 612 22.45 22.48 -5.66
N ALA A 613 23.68 22.94 -5.40
CA ALA A 613 24.11 23.35 -4.07
C ALA A 613 23.32 24.57 -3.55
N GLU A 614 22.82 25.46 -4.42
CA GLU A 614 21.93 26.54 -4.06
C GLU A 614 20.55 26.02 -3.66
N GLU A 615 20.01 25.02 -4.38
CA GLU A 615 18.74 24.37 -4.02
C GLU A 615 18.87 23.58 -2.70
N VAL A 616 19.96 22.83 -2.50
CA VAL A 616 20.21 22.17 -1.22
C VAL A 616 20.22 23.17 -0.08
N ALA A 617 20.91 24.32 -0.25
CA ALA A 617 20.95 25.36 0.77
C ALA A 617 19.57 26.03 1.00
N ALA A 618 18.67 26.00 0.02
CA ALA A 618 17.32 26.55 0.17
C ALA A 618 16.42 25.63 1.03
N VAL A 619 16.61 24.31 0.95
CA VAL A 619 15.82 23.34 1.72
C VAL A 619 16.48 22.97 3.07
N THR A 620 17.73 23.31 3.29
CA THR A 620 18.45 23.03 4.54
C THR A 620 18.85 24.32 5.26
N SER A 621 20.12 24.62 5.21
CA SER A 621 20.72 25.85 5.73
C SER A 621 21.96 26.20 4.93
N LYS A 622 22.43 27.44 5.08
CA LYS A 622 23.67 27.89 4.42
C LYS A 622 24.84 26.99 4.81
N PRO A 623 25.48 26.27 3.86
CA PRO A 623 26.56 25.34 4.17
C PRO A 623 27.82 26.06 4.63
N SER A 624 28.50 25.50 5.62
CA SER A 624 29.85 25.92 6.03
C SER A 624 30.93 24.98 5.48
N GLU A 625 30.53 23.83 4.95
CA GLU A 625 31.39 22.79 4.38
C GLU A 625 30.85 22.33 3.02
N ILE A 626 31.74 21.86 2.15
CA ILE A 626 31.39 21.22 0.88
C ILE A 626 32.29 20.00 0.64
N PHE A 627 31.78 19.03 -0.13
CA PHE A 627 32.61 18.04 -0.79
C PHE A 627 33.01 18.53 -2.18
N LEU A 628 34.22 18.23 -2.59
CA LEU A 628 34.76 18.57 -3.90
C LEU A 628 35.32 17.34 -4.59
N ALA A 629 34.74 16.98 -5.75
CA ALA A 629 35.16 15.87 -6.57
C ALA A 629 35.45 16.29 -8.00
N VAL A 630 36.16 15.45 -8.77
CA VAL A 630 36.36 15.74 -10.19
C VAL A 630 35.05 15.56 -10.96
N GLY A 631 34.76 16.47 -11.88
CA GLY A 631 33.62 16.41 -12.77
C GLY A 631 33.90 15.61 -14.06
N ASP A 632 34.60 14.48 -13.95
CA ASP A 632 34.93 13.59 -15.07
C ASP A 632 33.94 12.41 -15.08
N GLU A 633 33.52 11.99 -16.25
CA GLU A 633 32.58 10.88 -16.48
C GLU A 633 33.15 9.52 -16.02
N THR A 634 34.48 9.42 -15.90
CA THR A 634 35.18 8.20 -15.54
C THR A 634 35.42 8.04 -14.03
N SER A 635 35.18 9.09 -13.22
CA SER A 635 35.45 9.07 -11.78
C SER A 635 34.18 8.93 -10.93
N PRO A 636 34.00 7.84 -10.21
CA PRO A 636 32.86 7.63 -9.31
C PRO A 636 33.05 8.26 -7.92
N ASP A 637 34.10 9.08 -7.72
CA ASP A 637 34.44 9.60 -6.38
C ASP A 637 33.30 10.45 -5.80
N ALA A 638 32.59 11.21 -6.64
CA ALA A 638 31.40 11.97 -6.21
C ALA A 638 30.27 11.06 -5.71
N LEU A 639 30.10 9.88 -6.29
CA LEU A 639 29.09 8.90 -5.87
C LEU A 639 29.41 8.27 -4.52
N THR A 640 30.68 8.02 -4.28
CA THR A 640 31.16 7.40 -3.04
C THR A 640 30.73 8.19 -1.81
N ILE A 641 30.70 9.53 -1.91
CA ILE A 641 30.31 10.42 -0.82
C ILE A 641 28.81 10.78 -0.83
N GLY A 642 28.08 10.45 -1.91
CA GLY A 642 26.69 10.84 -2.12
C GLY A 642 25.76 10.56 -0.95
N PRO A 643 25.70 9.33 -0.42
CA PRO A 643 24.83 9.03 0.72
C PRO A 643 25.15 9.88 1.95
N HIS A 644 26.42 9.97 2.37
CA HIS A 644 26.81 10.79 3.52
C HIS A 644 26.56 12.28 3.30
N ALA A 645 26.87 12.78 2.11
CA ALA A 645 26.53 14.14 1.72
C ALA A 645 25.03 14.40 1.80
N GLY A 646 24.24 13.41 1.42
CA GLY A 646 22.78 13.41 1.53
C GLY A 646 22.29 13.46 2.98
N ILE A 647 22.88 12.68 3.88
CA ILE A 647 22.52 12.68 5.32
C ILE A 647 22.80 14.04 5.94
N GLU A 648 23.98 14.57 5.73
CA GLU A 648 24.46 15.81 6.37
C GLU A 648 23.98 17.09 5.67
N GLY A 649 23.34 17.01 4.49
CA GLY A 649 22.99 18.16 3.68
C GLY A 649 24.19 18.96 3.17
N ILE A 650 25.36 18.32 3.05
CA ILE A 650 26.60 18.94 2.58
C ILE A 650 26.66 18.89 1.05
N PRO A 651 26.66 20.03 0.34
CA PRO A 651 26.68 20.00 -1.12
C PRO A 651 27.95 19.36 -1.70
N ILE A 652 27.79 18.64 -2.80
CA ILE A 652 28.88 18.14 -3.64
C ILE A 652 29.10 19.08 -4.78
N LEU A 653 30.30 19.70 -4.88
CA LEU A 653 30.70 20.52 -6.00
C LEU A 653 31.72 19.76 -6.87
N LEU A 654 31.71 20.10 -8.17
CA LEU A 654 32.58 19.46 -9.17
C LEU A 654 33.71 20.42 -9.58
N THR A 655 34.89 19.88 -9.85
CA THR A 655 36.05 20.62 -10.33
C THR A 655 36.74 19.91 -11.50
N ARG A 656 37.61 20.62 -12.24
CA ARG A 656 38.54 20.00 -13.15
C ARG A 656 39.73 19.41 -12.40
N THR A 657 40.43 18.44 -12.99
CA THR A 657 41.62 17.82 -12.37
C THR A 657 42.67 18.87 -11.98
N GLY A 658 43.00 19.78 -12.89
CA GLY A 658 44.11 20.74 -12.73
C GLY A 658 43.72 22.14 -12.31
N GLU A 659 42.42 22.46 -12.24
CA GLU A 659 41.94 23.81 -12.04
C GLU A 659 40.59 23.85 -11.32
N LEU A 660 40.51 24.67 -10.28
CA LEU A 660 39.23 24.96 -9.62
C LEU A 660 38.38 25.88 -10.53
N HIS A 661 37.17 25.44 -10.88
CA HIS A 661 36.29 26.22 -11.75
C HIS A 661 35.87 27.55 -11.11
N ASP A 662 35.73 28.62 -11.91
CA ASP A 662 35.50 29.97 -11.36
C ASP A 662 34.18 30.07 -10.59
N GLU A 663 33.10 29.42 -11.04
CA GLU A 663 31.84 29.40 -10.30
C GLU A 663 31.94 28.72 -8.95
N VAL A 664 32.79 27.66 -8.86
CA VAL A 664 33.06 27.00 -7.57
C VAL A 664 33.88 27.91 -6.65
N LYS A 665 34.87 28.65 -7.21
CA LYS A 665 35.59 29.70 -6.44
C LYS A 665 34.63 30.77 -5.91
N ASN A 666 33.71 31.24 -6.77
CA ASN A 666 32.72 32.23 -6.40
C ASN A 666 31.77 31.67 -5.32
N TYR A 667 31.30 30.41 -5.45
CA TYR A 667 30.46 29.76 -4.44
C TYR A 667 31.14 29.67 -3.08
N ILE A 668 32.41 29.23 -3.03
CA ILE A 668 33.21 29.16 -1.80
C ILE A 668 33.31 30.53 -1.13
N LYS A 669 33.59 31.60 -1.91
CA LYS A 669 33.70 32.98 -1.40
C LYS A 669 32.38 33.51 -0.84
N ARG A 670 31.29 33.48 -1.69
CA ARG A 670 30.02 34.13 -1.32
C ARG A 670 29.31 33.40 -0.15
N ASN A 671 29.56 32.09 0.02
CA ASN A 671 29.01 31.31 1.12
C ASN A 671 29.95 31.26 2.33
N SER A 672 31.17 31.80 2.23
CA SER A 672 32.15 31.78 3.30
C SER A 672 32.44 30.36 3.80
N ILE A 673 32.61 29.42 2.86
CA ILE A 673 32.89 28.03 3.15
C ILE A 673 34.16 27.91 3.99
N LYS A 674 34.09 27.20 5.11
CA LYS A 674 35.20 27.02 6.07
C LYS A 674 36.02 25.76 5.82
N LYS A 675 35.37 24.72 5.29
CA LYS A 675 35.99 23.43 5.06
C LYS A 675 35.63 22.88 3.69
N VAL A 676 36.61 22.33 2.98
CA VAL A 676 36.45 21.62 1.73
C VAL A 676 37.09 20.24 1.85
N THR A 677 36.27 19.19 1.78
CA THR A 677 36.79 17.82 1.75
C THR A 677 36.86 17.36 0.31
N ILE A 678 38.06 17.16 -0.20
CA ILE A 678 38.37 16.65 -1.53
C ILE A 678 38.25 15.13 -1.52
N ILE A 679 37.40 14.58 -2.39
CA ILE A 679 37.25 13.13 -2.62
C ILE A 679 38.06 12.76 -3.86
N GLY A 680 39.10 11.92 -3.67
CA GLY A 680 40.01 11.51 -4.74
C GLY A 680 41.47 11.93 -4.52
N SER A 681 42.39 11.21 -5.18
CA SER A 681 43.83 11.43 -5.07
C SER A 681 44.30 12.73 -5.76
N GLU A 682 45.57 13.08 -5.61
CA GLU A 682 46.16 14.22 -6.31
C GLU A 682 46.20 14.07 -7.83
N THR A 683 46.18 12.83 -8.32
CA THR A 683 46.07 12.58 -9.78
C THR A 683 44.68 12.85 -10.31
N VAL A 684 43.67 12.81 -9.47
CA VAL A 684 42.25 13.07 -9.81
C VAL A 684 41.88 14.53 -9.58
N VAL A 685 42.18 15.07 -8.41
CA VAL A 685 42.03 16.51 -8.05
C VAL A 685 43.40 17.01 -7.57
N SER A 686 44.10 17.74 -8.43
CA SER A 686 45.52 18.11 -8.20
C SER A 686 45.72 18.96 -6.96
N LYS A 687 46.97 18.96 -6.48
CA LYS A 687 47.45 19.86 -5.40
C LYS A 687 47.13 21.33 -5.72
N ARG A 688 47.27 21.74 -7.00
CA ARG A 688 46.96 23.12 -7.42
C ARG A 688 45.51 23.53 -7.10
N VAL A 689 44.55 22.63 -7.26
CA VAL A 689 43.13 22.85 -6.87
C VAL A 689 43.01 23.00 -5.36
N ALA A 690 43.64 22.12 -4.59
CA ALA A 690 43.68 22.21 -3.14
C ALA A 690 44.29 23.53 -2.62
N ASP A 691 45.40 23.98 -3.24
CA ASP A 691 46.05 25.23 -2.88
C ASP A 691 45.18 26.45 -3.28
N ALA A 692 44.45 26.39 -4.40
CA ALA A 692 43.50 27.41 -4.77
C ALA A 692 42.33 27.50 -3.76
N VAL A 693 41.83 26.40 -3.24
CA VAL A 693 40.81 26.41 -2.17
C VAL A 693 41.35 27.04 -0.88
N LYS A 694 42.59 26.68 -0.47
CA LYS A 694 43.22 27.27 0.70
C LYS A 694 43.39 28.79 0.57
N GLN A 695 43.73 29.29 -0.64
CA GLN A 695 43.83 30.75 -0.90
C GLN A 695 42.51 31.49 -0.77
N LEU A 696 41.38 30.77 -0.83
CA LEU A 696 40.04 31.30 -0.56
C LEU A 696 39.68 31.36 0.93
N GLY A 697 40.59 30.88 1.83
CA GLY A 697 40.40 30.89 3.27
C GLY A 697 39.74 29.63 3.85
N ALA A 698 39.48 28.61 3.05
CA ALA A 698 38.90 27.38 3.51
C ALA A 698 40.00 26.36 3.88
N SER A 699 39.77 25.56 4.93
CA SER A 699 40.61 24.41 5.25
C SER A 699 40.35 23.29 4.21
N VAL A 700 41.39 22.51 3.92
CA VAL A 700 41.28 21.41 2.96
C VAL A 700 41.64 20.11 3.62
N GLU A 701 40.70 19.17 3.57
CA GLU A 701 40.90 17.76 3.90
C GLU A 701 40.86 16.94 2.61
N ARG A 702 41.46 15.76 2.59
CA ARG A 702 41.40 14.84 1.44
C ARG A 702 41.15 13.42 1.89
N VAL A 703 40.20 12.74 1.20
CA VAL A 703 39.90 11.32 1.37
C VAL A 703 40.11 10.60 0.04
N TYR A 704 40.97 9.61 0.02
CA TYR A 704 41.30 8.91 -1.22
C TYR A 704 41.95 7.54 -0.96
N GLY A 705 42.02 6.72 -1.98
CA GLY A 705 42.80 5.49 -2.08
C GLY A 705 43.52 5.38 -3.43
N ALA A 706 44.17 4.24 -3.65
CA ALA A 706 44.93 3.98 -4.87
C ALA A 706 44.07 3.83 -6.13
N ASP A 707 42.84 3.42 -5.94
CA ASP A 707 41.79 3.26 -6.96
C ASP A 707 40.40 3.62 -6.39
N ARG A 708 39.35 3.55 -7.24
CA ARG A 708 37.96 3.87 -6.84
C ARG A 708 37.43 3.02 -5.69
N TYR A 709 37.85 1.73 -5.62
CA TYR A 709 37.40 0.81 -4.57
C TYR A 709 38.12 1.12 -3.24
N SER A 710 39.39 1.48 -3.31
CA SER A 710 40.14 1.94 -2.14
C SER A 710 39.66 3.31 -1.65
N THR A 711 39.32 4.24 -2.56
CA THR A 711 38.70 5.54 -2.22
C THR A 711 37.37 5.32 -1.53
N ASN A 712 36.53 4.43 -2.08
CA ASN A 712 35.24 4.07 -1.50
C ASN A 712 35.41 3.49 -0.08
N ALA A 713 36.29 2.51 0.11
CA ALA A 713 36.58 1.94 1.43
C ALA A 713 37.10 2.99 2.44
N ALA A 714 37.90 3.96 1.99
CA ALA A 714 38.37 5.05 2.83
C ALA A 714 37.27 6.01 3.26
N VAL A 715 36.36 6.38 2.32
CA VAL A 715 35.18 7.21 2.61
C VAL A 715 34.26 6.50 3.60
N ILE A 716 33.92 5.23 3.37
CA ILE A 716 33.04 4.46 4.24
C ILE A 716 33.63 4.33 5.64
N THR A 717 34.92 3.94 5.75
CA THR A 717 35.58 3.81 7.05
C THR A 717 35.60 5.12 7.83
N LYS A 718 35.72 6.25 7.13
CA LYS A 718 35.74 7.56 7.78
C LYS A 718 34.39 7.99 8.31
N TYR A 719 33.32 7.80 7.56
CA TYR A 719 32.01 8.38 7.83
C TYR A 719 31.00 7.41 8.45
N TYR A 720 31.12 6.11 8.15
CA TYR A 720 30.19 5.08 8.66
C TYR A 720 30.85 4.09 9.62
N GLY A 721 32.18 4.19 9.78
CA GLY A 721 32.93 3.25 10.63
C GLY A 721 33.06 1.87 9.97
N THR A 722 33.03 0.83 10.80
CA THR A 722 33.29 -0.56 10.36
C THR A 722 32.11 -1.50 10.56
N ASN A 723 31.01 -1.06 11.18
CA ASN A 723 29.81 -1.88 11.44
C ASN A 723 28.52 -1.12 11.07
N PRO A 724 28.27 -0.87 9.77
CA PRO A 724 26.98 -0.33 9.34
C PRO A 724 25.89 -1.39 9.49
N ASP A 725 24.66 -0.96 9.85
CA ASP A 725 23.49 -1.84 9.99
C ASP A 725 22.98 -2.34 8.64
N GLN A 726 23.10 -1.51 7.59
CA GLN A 726 22.79 -1.82 6.20
C GLN A 726 24.00 -1.55 5.31
N VAL A 727 24.12 -2.33 4.23
CA VAL A 727 25.15 -2.15 3.21
C VAL A 727 24.54 -2.26 1.83
N PHE A 728 24.73 -1.22 1.02
CA PHE A 728 24.35 -1.22 -0.38
C PHE A 728 25.57 -1.61 -1.24
N PHE A 729 25.40 -2.55 -2.16
CA PHE A 729 26.43 -2.92 -3.13
C PHE A 729 26.08 -2.40 -4.52
N ALA A 730 27.05 -1.77 -5.18
CA ALA A 730 26.90 -1.28 -6.54
C ALA A 730 28.12 -1.60 -7.40
N ASN A 731 27.89 -1.66 -8.72
CA ASN A 731 28.96 -1.84 -9.69
C ASN A 731 29.84 -0.59 -9.76
N GLY A 732 31.12 -0.74 -9.40
CA GLY A 732 32.08 0.36 -9.46
C GLY A 732 32.56 0.73 -10.87
N GLN A 733 32.20 -0.02 -11.90
CA GLN A 733 32.55 0.28 -13.31
C GLN A 733 31.45 1.08 -14.00
N THR A 734 30.17 0.83 -13.63
CA THR A 734 29.01 1.57 -14.13
C THR A 734 28.35 2.27 -12.93
N THR A 735 28.35 3.56 -12.90
CA THR A 735 28.04 4.35 -11.70
C THR A 735 26.56 4.72 -11.54
N VAL A 736 25.70 4.31 -12.48
CA VAL A 736 24.34 4.82 -12.60
C VAL A 736 23.41 4.25 -11.53
N ASP A 737 23.53 2.95 -11.23
CA ASP A 737 22.66 2.30 -10.23
C ASP A 737 22.99 2.81 -8.81
N SER A 738 24.27 3.08 -8.52
CA SER A 738 24.68 3.70 -7.25
C SER A 738 24.16 5.13 -7.10
N LEU A 739 23.98 5.85 -8.21
CA LEU A 739 23.43 7.20 -8.19
C LEU A 739 21.96 7.23 -7.71
N SER A 740 21.11 6.41 -8.32
CA SER A 740 19.70 6.32 -7.91
C SER A 740 19.53 5.69 -6.51
N GLY A 741 20.51 4.87 -6.09
CA GLY A 741 20.56 4.29 -4.75
C GLY A 741 21.01 5.26 -3.65
N ALA A 742 21.67 6.36 -3.99
CA ALA A 742 22.27 7.24 -2.97
C ALA A 742 21.24 7.90 -2.04
N PRO A 743 20.06 8.39 -2.50
CA PRO A 743 19.04 8.91 -1.60
C PRO A 743 18.47 7.83 -0.67
N LEU A 744 18.26 6.60 -1.18
CA LEU A 744 17.78 5.48 -0.36
C LEU A 744 18.83 5.07 0.69
N ALA A 745 20.10 4.99 0.30
CA ALA A 745 21.18 4.71 1.23
C ALA A 745 21.32 5.81 2.31
N ALA A 746 21.10 7.07 1.93
CA ALA A 746 21.03 8.18 2.90
C ALA A 746 19.86 8.04 3.87
N LYS A 747 18.66 7.65 3.38
CA LYS A 747 17.47 7.40 4.20
C LYS A 747 17.70 6.32 5.25
N TYR A 748 18.57 5.34 4.95
CA TYR A 748 18.94 4.26 5.88
C TYR A 748 20.25 4.51 6.66
N ASP A 749 20.86 5.69 6.56
CA ASP A 749 22.18 5.99 7.13
C ASP A 749 23.23 4.91 6.75
N ALA A 750 23.22 4.47 5.50
CA ALA A 750 23.98 3.34 5.02
C ALA A 750 25.00 3.69 3.93
N PRO A 751 26.18 3.01 3.88
CA PRO A 751 27.14 3.21 2.82
C PRO A 751 26.78 2.45 1.54
N ILE A 752 27.21 2.99 0.38
CA ILE A 752 27.27 2.25 -0.87
C ILE A 752 28.69 1.73 -1.07
N VAL A 753 28.83 0.41 -1.01
CA VAL A 753 30.11 -0.30 -1.23
C VAL A 753 30.25 -0.65 -2.71
N LEU A 754 31.32 -0.19 -3.33
CA LEU A 754 31.60 -0.49 -4.75
C LEU A 754 32.32 -1.83 -4.89
N THR A 755 31.87 -2.63 -5.86
CA THR A 755 32.53 -3.89 -6.25
C THR A 755 32.66 -3.99 -7.77
N ARG A 756 33.41 -4.97 -8.28
CA ARG A 756 33.39 -5.32 -9.71
C ARG A 756 32.16 -6.22 -9.98
N PRO A 757 31.68 -6.25 -11.23
CA PRO A 757 30.60 -7.16 -11.60
C PRO A 757 30.93 -8.64 -11.30
N ASP A 758 32.15 -9.03 -11.57
CA ASP A 758 32.63 -10.41 -11.66
C ASP A 758 33.55 -10.85 -10.51
N ALA A 759 33.85 -9.95 -9.56
CA ALA A 759 34.75 -10.23 -8.46
C ALA A 759 34.69 -9.22 -7.30
N VAL A 760 34.82 -9.69 -6.08
CA VAL A 760 35.01 -8.84 -4.91
C VAL A 760 36.44 -8.32 -4.91
N THR A 761 36.65 -7.00 -4.96
CA THR A 761 38.02 -6.42 -5.00
C THR A 761 38.73 -6.56 -3.67
N LYS A 762 40.06 -6.50 -3.68
CA LYS A 762 40.87 -6.57 -2.44
C LYS A 762 40.47 -5.47 -1.44
N PRO A 763 40.36 -4.19 -1.82
CA PRO A 763 39.90 -3.14 -0.89
C PRO A 763 38.50 -3.38 -0.33
N THR A 764 37.58 -3.79 -1.16
CA THR A 764 36.20 -4.13 -0.76
C THR A 764 36.19 -5.26 0.26
N ARG A 765 36.90 -6.36 -0.03
CA ARG A 765 37.06 -7.49 0.89
C ARG A 765 37.70 -7.09 2.21
N ALA A 766 38.77 -6.28 2.16
CA ALA A 766 39.49 -5.81 3.37
C ALA A 766 38.58 -4.91 4.24
N PHE A 767 37.64 -4.17 3.65
CA PHE A 767 36.64 -3.43 4.40
C PHE A 767 35.61 -4.39 5.01
N LEU A 768 35.01 -5.28 4.20
CA LEU A 768 33.94 -6.19 4.65
C LEU A 768 34.45 -7.12 5.79
N ASN A 769 35.69 -7.59 5.74
CA ASN A 769 36.27 -8.40 6.82
C ASN A 769 36.40 -7.66 8.17
N LYS A 770 36.18 -6.35 8.23
CA LYS A 770 36.15 -5.58 9.49
C LYS A 770 34.77 -5.50 10.09
N ILE A 771 33.73 -5.81 9.29
CA ILE A 771 32.36 -5.84 9.75
C ILE A 771 32.19 -7.06 10.65
N THR A 772 31.77 -6.86 11.89
CA THR A 772 31.58 -7.93 12.89
C THR A 772 30.13 -8.30 13.07
N ASP A 773 29.21 -7.38 12.77
CA ASP A 773 27.79 -7.58 12.85
C ASP A 773 27.26 -7.95 11.45
N GLN A 774 26.14 -8.65 11.38
CA GLN A 774 25.57 -9.03 10.08
C GLN A 774 24.68 -7.91 9.55
N PRO A 775 25.12 -7.14 8.53
CA PRO A 775 24.31 -6.07 7.97
C PRO A 775 23.19 -6.64 7.10
N GLU A 776 22.14 -5.85 6.89
CA GLU A 776 21.19 -6.07 5.83
C GLU A 776 21.83 -5.66 4.49
N ILE A 777 21.66 -6.49 3.46
CA ILE A 777 22.36 -6.34 2.17
C ILE A 777 21.39 -5.84 1.10
N PHE A 778 21.79 -4.80 0.38
CA PHE A 778 21.07 -4.27 -0.78
C PHE A 778 21.94 -4.35 -2.02
N TYR A 779 21.50 -5.04 -3.05
CA TYR A 779 22.14 -5.03 -4.37
C TYR A 779 21.44 -4.04 -5.29
N LEU A 780 22.20 -3.07 -5.82
CA LEU A 780 21.73 -2.09 -6.79
C LEU A 780 22.04 -2.57 -8.20
N GLY A 781 20.99 -2.87 -8.97
CA GLY A 781 21.10 -3.38 -10.34
C GLY A 781 21.05 -4.90 -10.44
N SER A 782 20.81 -5.39 -11.66
CA SER A 782 20.66 -6.83 -11.96
C SER A 782 21.99 -7.61 -11.94
N ASP A 783 21.93 -8.91 -12.25
CA ASP A 783 23.08 -9.79 -12.41
C ASP A 783 24.12 -9.27 -13.43
N ALA A 784 23.71 -8.43 -14.39
CA ALA A 784 24.62 -7.75 -15.30
C ALA A 784 25.46 -6.67 -14.57
N ALA A 785 24.94 -6.10 -13.48
CA ALA A 785 25.66 -5.13 -12.65
C ALA A 785 26.58 -5.83 -11.64
N ILE A 786 26.09 -6.85 -10.92
CA ILE A 786 26.83 -7.67 -9.97
C ILE A 786 26.36 -9.11 -10.14
N THR A 787 27.23 -9.99 -10.65
CA THR A 787 26.87 -11.37 -10.94
C THR A 787 26.47 -12.13 -9.67
N ASP A 788 25.58 -13.11 -9.81
CA ASP A 788 25.13 -13.99 -8.72
C ASP A 788 26.33 -14.64 -7.98
N ARG A 789 27.38 -14.99 -8.70
CA ARG A 789 28.62 -15.48 -8.10
C ARG A 789 29.25 -14.46 -7.14
N THR A 790 29.31 -13.19 -7.57
CA THR A 790 29.91 -12.12 -6.77
C THR A 790 29.03 -11.79 -5.57
N ARG A 791 27.69 -11.80 -5.74
CA ARG A 791 26.73 -11.63 -4.63
C ARG A 791 26.93 -12.71 -3.55
N LYS A 792 26.97 -13.98 -3.94
CA LYS A 792 27.25 -15.10 -3.01
C LYS A 792 28.60 -15.00 -2.30
N GLU A 793 29.64 -14.48 -2.99
CA GLU A 793 30.93 -14.22 -2.38
C GLU A 793 30.85 -13.09 -1.34
N LEU A 794 30.13 -12.00 -1.62
CA LEU A 794 29.90 -10.88 -0.69
C LEU A 794 29.11 -11.34 0.55
N GLU A 795 28.03 -12.09 0.35
CA GLU A 795 27.23 -12.68 1.42
C GLU A 795 28.04 -13.61 2.30
N GLY A 796 28.89 -14.46 1.68
CA GLY A 796 29.79 -15.38 2.43
C GLY A 796 30.90 -14.69 3.21
N ILE A 797 31.23 -13.42 2.91
CA ILE A 797 32.17 -12.63 3.70
C ILE A 797 31.45 -12.01 4.92
N LEU A 798 30.15 -11.70 4.79
CA LEU A 798 29.35 -11.02 5.81
C LEU A 798 28.58 -11.98 6.73
N GLN A 799 28.64 -13.29 6.47
CA GLN A 799 28.10 -14.35 7.32
C GLN A 799 29.11 -14.74 8.42
#